data_76495ed7ead97187489da03aabb2b959
#
_entry.id   76495ed7ead97187489da03aabb2b959
#
_cell.length_a   1.000
_cell.length_b   1.000
_cell.length_c   1.000
_cell.angle_alpha   90.00
_cell.angle_beta   90.00
_cell.angle_gamma   90.00
#
_symmetry.space_group_name_H-M   'P 1'
#
loop_
_entity.id
_entity.type
_entity.pdbx_description
1 polymer ?
#
loop_
_entity_poly.entity_id
_entity_poly.type
_entity_poly.pdbx_seq_one_letter_code
_entity_poly.pdbx_strand_id
1 'polypeptide(L)'
;MPKFLAENNKNVLLYTVVPETAAGTGVDDTSFYFEEDGRLRTIVAGGGNYIHQLWDYGHDSVLVLKKTLGLVTGATVYSIERKQVGFSRQLILLSPLRTFNAIGAYLAMFLLETPLLERFNPVVRSNGISFARFRVHRKDGTYVTTAICGQHLAADIPAQVDESISIVARNGTTPIVLPTIAGWIGPSVGDEGAANKAAAAVLMQYYRSAVDTSKLTVFPVEQGVRAYNYAVRDFNPDDKPKLQAFMSPLVHSAFAPVPNREGELACVRGRINNLKGPEPKPSPFVDQCMLEFTDLVVRGSILFPVDVEEVVERQTRSAQKLSLRKAMVAGPFLKRILKCFIKAEAYGDVKDPRNISTYNDADKLTMAQFALALSEHLKQFSWYGPGKTPLEISGIVADICEHAEAFVNTSDMHRMDGTVKYRLRLVDRMIFMRAFAYHRACMNELLNRNCDNRGILPNGTSFEQESSHGSGCSATSVSQTLRNAFCSYLAYRHTRKPNGTFYSPGEAFRSLGIYLGDDGLQADLPIESHRWAADRLGLILEAGVVEYGEPGVTFLARYYSPQVWNGRLDSMCDVKRQLSKFHTTVRLPDNVRPEEKLVEKARGYVATDGNTPVIGRLCKRALELGSTAKTRRVLGVAPWWSKFEQSVQYPNSNADQWMDAEFQRLFPEFDFEVFNSWIGQVNCWDDILGAPLCCEPQQATPTTVPVVVDGDVLPARTSSSPVSSPSAEETKQKIRKHVAFKDGKSQKAQWRTVVSRKKKHRPSARA
;
A
#
# COMPACT_ATOMS: atom_id res chain seq x y z
N MET A 1 15.60 14.83 -32.64
CA MET A 1 14.52 15.81 -32.83
C MET A 1 13.71 16.07 -31.55
N PRO A 2 13.18 15.08 -30.83
CA PRO A 2 12.43 15.35 -29.59
C PRO A 2 13.22 16.19 -28.57
N LYS A 3 14.50 15.87 -28.38
CA LYS A 3 15.38 16.59 -27.47
C LYS A 3 15.60 18.04 -27.87
N PHE A 4 15.79 18.31 -29.16
CA PHE A 4 15.95 19.65 -29.69
C PHE A 4 14.73 20.53 -29.46
N LEU A 5 13.51 19.97 -29.66
CA LEU A 5 12.27 20.70 -29.44
C LEU A 5 12.00 20.96 -27.96
N ALA A 6 12.31 19.99 -27.09
CA ALA A 6 12.20 20.17 -25.64
C ALA A 6 13.19 21.21 -25.08
N GLU A 7 14.42 21.26 -25.61
CA GLU A 7 15.44 22.21 -25.16
C GLU A 7 15.16 23.63 -25.63
N ASN A 8 14.63 23.83 -26.83
CA ASN A 8 14.43 25.15 -27.43
C ASN A 8 13.06 25.76 -27.15
N ASN A 9 12.09 25.00 -26.71
CA ASN A 9 10.75 25.51 -26.50
C ASN A 9 10.09 24.89 -25.26
N LYS A 10 10.44 25.41 -24.08
CA LYS A 10 9.94 24.95 -22.79
C LYS A 10 8.42 25.00 -22.64
N ASN A 11 7.74 25.69 -23.51
CA ASN A 11 6.29 25.88 -23.52
C ASN A 11 5.59 25.07 -24.61
N VAL A 12 6.32 24.36 -25.48
CA VAL A 12 5.70 23.43 -26.45
C VAL A 12 5.32 22.18 -25.71
N LEU A 13 4.03 21.92 -25.66
CA LEU A 13 3.49 20.79 -24.92
C LEU A 13 3.16 19.60 -25.82
N LEU A 14 2.97 19.81 -27.12
CA LEU A 14 2.61 18.77 -28.03
C LEU A 14 3.18 19.00 -29.44
N TYR A 15 3.81 17.99 -30.02
CA TYR A 15 4.22 17.96 -31.42
C TYR A 15 4.19 16.53 -31.95
N THR A 16 4.15 16.41 -33.28
CA THR A 16 4.04 15.10 -33.96
C THR A 16 4.89 15.05 -35.20
N VAL A 17 5.40 13.87 -35.52
CA VAL A 17 6.14 13.60 -36.76
C VAL A 17 5.34 12.61 -37.59
N VAL A 18 4.98 12.98 -38.79
CA VAL A 18 4.22 12.15 -39.75
C VAL A 18 5.18 11.69 -40.87
N PRO A 19 5.39 10.40 -41.09
CA PRO A 19 6.10 9.91 -42.27
C PRO A 19 5.20 10.02 -43.52
N GLU A 20 5.74 10.49 -44.65
CA GLU A 20 4.99 10.61 -45.92
C GLU A 20 4.63 9.29 -46.59
N THR A 21 5.22 8.17 -46.18
CA THR A 21 5.18 6.89 -46.92
C THR A 21 3.98 6.01 -46.65
N ALA A 22 3.00 6.47 -45.84
CA ALA A 22 1.79 5.69 -45.50
C ALA A 22 0.60 5.93 -46.42
N ALA A 23 0.78 6.58 -47.59
CA ALA A 23 -0.27 6.75 -48.58
C ALA A 23 -0.63 5.39 -49.22
N GLY A 24 -1.49 4.62 -48.57
CA GLY A 24 -1.97 3.33 -49.09
C GLY A 24 -2.46 2.34 -48.05
N THR A 25 -2.12 2.52 -46.77
CA THR A 25 -2.52 1.57 -45.71
C THR A 25 -3.63 2.13 -44.78
N GLY A 26 -4.06 3.37 -44.92
CA GLY A 26 -5.06 4.00 -44.04
C GLY A 26 -4.58 4.21 -42.58
N VAL A 27 -3.30 4.05 -42.32
CA VAL A 27 -2.68 4.26 -41.01
C VAL A 27 -1.63 5.36 -41.15
N ASP A 28 -1.96 6.55 -40.70
CA ASP A 28 -0.99 7.64 -40.59
C ASP A 28 -0.06 7.40 -39.41
N ASP A 29 1.22 7.27 -39.68
CA ASP A 29 2.28 7.14 -38.67
C ASP A 29 2.53 8.51 -37.99
N THR A 30 1.70 8.85 -37.01
CA THR A 30 1.80 10.12 -36.30
C THR A 30 2.12 9.90 -34.82
N SER A 31 3.24 10.42 -34.39
CA SER A 31 3.65 10.39 -32.98
C SER A 31 3.52 11.78 -32.37
N PHE A 32 2.82 11.87 -31.26
CA PHE A 32 2.71 13.07 -30.45
C PHE A 32 3.67 13.00 -29.28
N TYR A 33 4.37 14.10 -29.06
CA TYR A 33 5.23 14.29 -27.93
C TYR A 33 4.71 15.47 -27.12
N PHE A 34 4.64 15.33 -25.82
CA PHE A 34 4.30 16.44 -24.96
C PHE A 34 5.13 16.43 -23.70
N GLU A 35 5.39 17.59 -23.13
CA GLU A 35 6.08 17.75 -21.87
C GLU A 35 5.07 17.93 -20.74
N GLU A 36 5.18 17.11 -19.73
CA GLU A 36 4.41 17.21 -18.50
C GLU A 36 5.35 17.03 -17.32
N ASP A 37 5.30 17.97 -16.38
CA ASP A 37 6.15 17.96 -15.18
C ASP A 37 7.65 17.84 -15.51
N GLY A 38 8.10 18.44 -16.62
CA GLY A 38 9.47 18.38 -17.09
C GLY A 38 9.87 17.01 -17.70
N ARG A 39 8.91 16.20 -18.11
CA ARG A 39 9.15 14.90 -18.77
C ARG A 39 8.47 14.86 -20.13
N LEU A 40 9.23 14.46 -21.14
CA LEU A 40 8.71 14.23 -22.47
C LEU A 40 7.90 12.92 -22.47
N ARG A 41 6.63 12.99 -22.90
CA ARG A 41 5.77 11.83 -23.07
C ARG A 41 5.32 11.72 -24.51
N THR A 42 5.33 10.52 -25.05
CA THR A 42 4.92 10.22 -26.42
C THR A 42 3.50 9.70 -26.44
N ILE A 43 2.68 10.28 -27.30
CA ILE A 43 1.35 9.79 -27.66
C ILE A 43 1.37 9.48 -29.13
N VAL A 44 0.85 8.34 -29.51
CA VAL A 44 0.80 7.92 -30.91
C VAL A 44 -0.63 7.85 -31.37
N ALA A 45 -0.91 8.46 -32.49
CA ALA A 45 -2.21 8.45 -33.16
C ALA A 45 -2.04 7.95 -34.59
N GLY A 46 -2.92 7.07 -35.04
CA GLY A 46 -2.94 6.55 -36.39
C GLY A 46 -4.35 6.44 -36.95
N GLY A 47 -4.49 6.27 -38.26
CA GLY A 47 -5.74 5.98 -38.95
C GLY A 47 -6.86 6.99 -38.78
N GLY A 48 -6.72 8.17 -39.26
CA GLY A 48 -7.62 9.28 -38.92
C GLY A 48 -7.10 9.98 -37.68
N ASN A 49 -5.84 10.18 -37.69
CA ASN A 49 -5.06 10.85 -36.71
C ASN A 49 -5.79 12.08 -36.16
N TYR A 50 -5.88 12.13 -34.85
CA TYR A 50 -6.53 13.18 -34.09
C TYR A 50 -6.12 14.62 -34.54
N ILE A 51 -4.82 14.87 -34.79
CA ILE A 51 -4.34 16.16 -35.29
C ILE A 51 -4.73 16.37 -36.76
N HIS A 52 -4.68 15.33 -37.60
CA HIS A 52 -5.20 15.42 -38.98
C HIS A 52 -6.67 15.75 -38.98
N GLN A 53 -7.49 15.11 -38.12
CA GLN A 53 -8.88 15.44 -38.00
C GLN A 53 -9.13 16.89 -37.58
N LEU A 54 -8.34 17.39 -36.60
CA LEU A 54 -8.41 18.82 -36.24
C LEU A 54 -8.00 19.74 -37.38
N TRP A 55 -7.02 19.34 -38.16
CA TRP A 55 -6.57 20.08 -39.35
C TRP A 55 -7.58 20.03 -40.50
N ASP A 56 -8.13 18.84 -40.76
CA ASP A 56 -9.12 18.63 -41.81
C ASP A 56 -10.44 19.41 -41.59
N TYR A 57 -10.74 19.71 -40.32
CA TYR A 57 -11.85 20.61 -39.95
C TYR A 57 -11.51 22.10 -40.10
N GLY A 58 -10.34 22.45 -40.64
CA GLY A 58 -9.93 23.84 -40.86
C GLY A 58 -9.59 24.63 -39.61
N HIS A 59 -9.30 23.93 -38.50
CA HIS A 59 -8.88 24.57 -37.27
C HIS A 59 -7.36 24.76 -37.24
N ASP A 60 -6.93 25.98 -36.97
CA ASP A 60 -5.53 26.39 -36.84
C ASP A 60 -5.11 26.53 -35.37
N SER A 61 -6.01 26.25 -34.45
CA SER A 61 -5.77 26.30 -33.01
C SER A 61 -6.51 25.23 -32.22
N VAL A 62 -6.03 24.91 -31.03
CA VAL A 62 -6.67 24.00 -30.08
C VAL A 62 -6.61 24.57 -28.67
N LEU A 63 -7.68 24.43 -27.91
CA LEU A 63 -7.76 24.84 -26.52
C LEU A 63 -7.58 23.62 -25.58
N VAL A 64 -6.53 23.63 -24.78
CA VAL A 64 -6.21 22.57 -23.82
C VAL A 64 -6.64 22.99 -22.43
N LEU A 65 -7.61 22.28 -21.83
CA LEU A 65 -8.08 22.52 -20.46
C LEU A 65 -7.10 21.95 -19.43
N LYS A 66 -6.80 22.75 -18.44
CA LYS A 66 -6.12 22.31 -17.22
C LYS A 66 -7.13 22.07 -16.12
N LYS A 67 -7.18 20.83 -15.60
CA LYS A 67 -8.08 20.45 -14.50
C LYS A 67 -7.28 19.99 -13.29
N THR A 68 -7.79 20.29 -12.10
CA THR A 68 -7.28 19.78 -10.83
C THR A 68 -8.48 19.34 -10.01
N LEU A 69 -8.48 18.10 -9.52
CA LEU A 69 -9.62 17.50 -8.79
C LEU A 69 -10.96 17.59 -9.55
N GLY A 70 -10.92 17.40 -10.87
CA GLY A 70 -12.13 17.46 -11.72
C GLY A 70 -12.66 18.85 -12.02
N LEU A 71 -12.06 19.91 -11.47
CA LEU A 71 -12.43 21.31 -11.72
C LEU A 71 -11.47 21.94 -12.72
N VAL A 72 -12.03 22.74 -13.64
CA VAL A 72 -11.21 23.54 -14.57
C VAL A 72 -10.47 24.61 -13.81
N THR A 73 -9.14 24.56 -13.83
CA THR A 73 -8.26 25.53 -13.18
C THR A 73 -7.67 26.56 -14.16
N GLY A 74 -7.75 26.27 -15.46
CA GLY A 74 -7.29 27.15 -16.51
C GLY A 74 -7.39 26.47 -17.87
N ALA A 75 -6.93 27.15 -18.90
CA ALA A 75 -6.80 26.63 -20.25
C ALA A 75 -5.67 27.32 -20.99
N THR A 76 -5.07 26.64 -21.97
CA THR A 76 -4.08 27.22 -22.89
C THR A 76 -4.51 27.00 -24.31
N VAL A 77 -4.51 28.05 -25.10
CA VAL A 77 -4.73 27.99 -26.55
C VAL A 77 -3.39 27.75 -27.23
N TYR A 78 -3.33 26.73 -28.08
CA TYR A 78 -2.19 26.41 -28.92
C TYR A 78 -2.53 26.64 -30.38
N SER A 79 -1.59 27.23 -31.14
CA SER A 79 -1.65 27.22 -32.61
C SER A 79 -1.21 25.84 -33.11
N ILE A 80 -1.85 25.39 -34.19
CA ILE A 80 -1.49 24.16 -34.92
C ILE A 80 -0.74 24.58 -36.17
N GLU A 81 0.51 24.20 -36.26
CA GLU A 81 1.36 24.54 -37.42
C GLU A 81 1.94 23.26 -38.02
N ARG A 82 1.77 23.05 -39.31
CA ARG A 82 2.29 21.90 -40.04
C ARG A 82 3.54 22.30 -40.81
N LYS A 83 4.69 21.69 -40.51
CA LYS A 83 5.97 21.94 -41.17
C LYS A 83 6.50 20.69 -41.82
N GLN A 84 6.93 20.79 -43.10
CA GLN A 84 7.65 19.73 -43.78
C GLN A 84 9.06 19.57 -43.21
N VAL A 85 9.40 18.37 -42.79
CA VAL A 85 10.72 18.06 -42.23
C VAL A 85 11.37 16.95 -43.06
N GLY A 86 12.06 17.33 -44.16
CA GLY A 86 12.64 16.40 -45.11
C GLY A 86 11.62 15.82 -46.10
N PHE A 87 12.05 14.88 -46.93
CA PHE A 87 11.24 14.35 -48.04
C PHE A 87 10.08 13.46 -47.61
N SER A 88 10.11 12.88 -46.41
CA SER A 88 9.15 11.86 -45.99
C SER A 88 8.49 12.12 -44.63
N ARG A 89 8.65 13.29 -44.04
CA ARG A 89 8.11 13.57 -42.71
C ARG A 89 7.52 14.95 -42.60
N GLN A 90 6.31 15.03 -42.00
CA GLN A 90 5.70 16.27 -41.57
C GLN A 90 5.79 16.40 -40.05
N LEU A 91 6.06 17.61 -39.57
CA LEU A 91 6.04 17.99 -38.18
C LEU A 91 4.80 18.83 -37.92
N ILE A 92 3.93 18.41 -37.00
CA ILE A 92 2.83 19.22 -36.52
C ILE A 92 3.27 19.78 -35.16
N LEU A 93 3.33 21.12 -35.09
CA LEU A 93 3.79 21.84 -33.93
C LEU A 93 2.60 22.51 -33.25
N LEU A 94 2.47 22.31 -31.94
CA LEU A 94 1.54 23.03 -31.10
C LEU A 94 2.34 24.07 -30.29
N SER A 95 2.13 25.36 -30.60
CA SER A 95 2.77 26.46 -29.87
C SER A 95 1.77 27.19 -29.00
N PRO A 96 2.06 27.43 -27.71
CA PRO A 96 1.16 28.11 -26.81
C PRO A 96 1.01 29.59 -27.22
N LEU A 97 -0.23 30.00 -27.49
CA LEU A 97 -0.57 31.39 -27.82
C LEU A 97 -0.99 32.18 -26.59
N ARG A 98 -1.88 31.62 -25.78
CA ARG A 98 -2.44 32.32 -24.62
C ARG A 98 -2.92 31.34 -23.56
N THR A 99 -2.64 31.67 -22.29
CA THR A 99 -3.12 30.90 -21.12
C THR A 99 -4.18 31.72 -20.38
N PHE A 100 -5.23 31.06 -20.00
CA PHE A 100 -6.35 31.61 -19.24
C PHE A 100 -6.38 31.01 -17.83
N ASN A 101 -6.86 31.81 -16.87
CA ASN A 101 -7.27 31.29 -15.56
C ASN A 101 -8.62 30.53 -15.66
N ALA A 102 -9.12 30.02 -14.55
CA ALA A 102 -10.37 29.24 -14.53
C ALA A 102 -11.57 30.02 -15.16
N ILE A 103 -11.74 31.28 -14.80
CA ILE A 103 -12.85 32.12 -15.33
C ILE A 103 -12.66 32.35 -16.83
N GLY A 104 -11.47 32.74 -17.25
CA GLY A 104 -11.13 32.92 -18.65
C GLY A 104 -11.23 31.63 -19.45
N ALA A 105 -10.93 30.47 -18.86
CA ALA A 105 -11.09 29.16 -19.48
C ALA A 105 -12.58 28.86 -19.76
N TYR A 106 -13.47 29.11 -18.79
CA TYR A 106 -14.93 28.97 -19.01
C TYR A 106 -15.44 29.92 -20.08
N LEU A 107 -15.02 31.18 -20.08
CA LEU A 107 -15.39 32.12 -21.11
C LEU A 107 -14.87 31.70 -22.51
N ALA A 108 -13.64 31.23 -22.57
CA ALA A 108 -13.02 30.73 -23.80
C ALA A 108 -13.78 29.51 -24.36
N MET A 109 -14.27 28.62 -23.51
CA MET A 109 -15.11 27.50 -23.92
C MET A 109 -16.41 27.93 -24.62
N PHE A 110 -16.98 29.05 -24.20
CA PHE A 110 -18.20 29.58 -24.79
C PHE A 110 -17.95 30.41 -26.05
N LEU A 111 -16.85 31.13 -26.12
CA LEU A 111 -16.62 32.15 -27.15
C LEU A 111 -15.75 31.67 -28.32
N LEU A 112 -14.90 30.64 -28.08
CA LEU A 112 -14.00 30.17 -29.13
C LEU A 112 -14.61 28.97 -29.86
N GLU A 113 -14.72 29.08 -31.17
CA GLU A 113 -15.12 27.98 -32.07
C GLU A 113 -14.01 26.90 -32.23
N THR A 114 -13.04 26.92 -31.37
CA THR A 114 -11.88 26.07 -31.40
C THR A 114 -12.16 24.74 -30.73
N PRO A 115 -11.69 23.58 -31.24
CA PRO A 115 -11.82 22.31 -30.58
C PRO A 115 -11.19 22.35 -29.19
N LEU A 116 -11.93 21.85 -28.21
CA LEU A 116 -11.54 21.84 -26.84
C LEU A 116 -10.96 20.50 -26.47
N LEU A 117 -9.70 20.47 -26.07
CA LEU A 117 -9.00 19.27 -25.63
C LEU A 117 -9.01 19.19 -24.10
N GLU A 118 -9.64 18.15 -23.59
CA GLU A 118 -9.59 17.82 -22.19
C GLU A 118 -8.79 16.53 -22.01
N ARG A 119 -7.73 16.61 -21.26
CA ARG A 119 -6.94 15.43 -20.97
C ARG A 119 -7.59 14.60 -19.87
N PHE A 120 -7.80 13.31 -20.13
CA PHE A 120 -7.99 12.34 -19.07
C PHE A 120 -6.65 12.00 -18.41
N ASN A 121 -6.73 11.69 -17.12
CA ASN A 121 -5.60 11.21 -16.36
C ASN A 121 -5.00 9.92 -16.93
N PRO A 122 -3.92 9.53 -16.43
CA PRO A 122 -2.58 9.54 -16.97
C PRO A 122 -2.39 8.39 -17.97
N VAL A 123 -1.19 8.33 -18.52
CA VAL A 123 -0.69 7.19 -19.28
C VAL A 123 -0.88 5.91 -18.49
N VAL A 124 -1.83 5.08 -18.90
CA VAL A 124 -2.05 3.76 -18.32
C VAL A 124 -0.98 2.83 -18.84
N ARG A 125 -0.29 2.14 -17.96
CA ARG A 125 0.70 1.12 -18.33
C ARG A 125 0.22 -0.24 -17.85
N SER A 126 -0.05 -1.13 -18.80
CA SER A 126 -0.34 -2.53 -18.53
C SER A 126 0.42 -3.40 -19.53
N ASN A 127 1.00 -4.50 -19.07
CA ASN A 127 1.77 -5.44 -19.89
C ASN A 127 2.83 -4.79 -20.78
N GLY A 128 3.49 -3.71 -20.31
CA GLY A 128 4.49 -2.97 -21.07
C GLY A 128 3.91 -1.98 -22.09
N ILE A 129 2.60 -1.95 -22.30
CA ILE A 129 1.92 -1.03 -23.21
C ILE A 129 1.46 0.19 -22.41
N SER A 130 1.75 1.38 -22.92
CA SER A 130 1.29 2.64 -22.36
C SER A 130 0.21 3.25 -23.24
N PHE A 131 -0.84 3.76 -22.62
CA PHE A 131 -1.95 4.41 -23.32
C PHE A 131 -2.07 5.84 -22.85
N ALA A 132 -2.48 6.72 -23.75
CA ALA A 132 -2.88 8.08 -23.43
C ALA A 132 -4.29 8.35 -23.94
N ARG A 133 -5.07 9.07 -23.18
CA ARG A 133 -6.45 9.38 -23.51
C ARG A 133 -6.72 10.87 -23.40
N PHE A 134 -7.52 11.36 -24.38
CA PHE A 134 -7.99 12.73 -24.44
C PHE A 134 -9.48 12.76 -24.73
N ARG A 135 -10.18 13.71 -24.12
CA ARG A 135 -11.54 14.06 -24.52
C ARG A 135 -11.46 15.30 -25.42
N VAL A 136 -12.12 15.21 -26.56
CA VAL A 136 -12.16 16.28 -27.55
C VAL A 136 -13.59 16.74 -27.72
N HIS A 137 -13.81 18.01 -27.48
CA HIS A 137 -15.12 18.66 -27.74
C HIS A 137 -15.07 19.32 -29.11
N ARG A 138 -15.90 18.84 -30.04
CA ARG A 138 -16.06 19.37 -31.39
C ARG A 138 -17.47 19.94 -31.54
N LYS A 139 -17.75 20.63 -32.65
CA LYS A 139 -19.10 21.16 -32.93
C LYS A 139 -20.17 20.07 -33.06
N ASP A 140 -19.79 18.92 -33.57
CA ASP A 140 -20.63 17.74 -33.79
C ASP A 140 -20.76 16.83 -32.57
N GLY A 141 -19.98 17.06 -31.52
CA GLY A 141 -20.08 16.26 -30.31
C GLY A 141 -18.75 16.15 -29.53
N THR A 142 -18.80 15.33 -28.51
CA THR A 142 -17.63 15.01 -27.69
C THR A 142 -17.11 13.63 -28.05
N TYR A 143 -15.81 13.54 -28.31
CA TYR A 143 -15.09 12.32 -28.66
C TYR A 143 -14.06 11.98 -27.61
N VAL A 144 -13.67 10.72 -27.58
CA VAL A 144 -12.54 10.22 -26.77
C VAL A 144 -11.52 9.58 -27.69
N THR A 145 -10.32 10.14 -27.68
CA THR A 145 -9.18 9.58 -28.40
C THR A 145 -8.35 8.73 -27.44
N THR A 146 -8.15 7.46 -27.77
CA THR A 146 -7.29 6.53 -27.06
C THR A 146 -6.12 6.16 -27.95
N ALA A 147 -4.90 6.47 -27.53
CA ALA A 147 -3.68 6.21 -28.28
C ALA A 147 -2.76 5.24 -27.55
N ILE A 148 -2.06 4.38 -28.29
CA ILE A 148 -1.03 3.47 -27.77
C ILE A 148 0.31 4.19 -27.87
N CYS A 149 0.94 4.46 -26.73
CA CYS A 149 2.25 5.13 -26.70
C CYS A 149 3.35 4.23 -27.30
N GLY A 150 4.14 4.80 -28.21
CA GLY A 150 5.21 4.06 -28.90
C GLY A 150 4.73 3.22 -30.08
N GLN A 151 3.43 3.24 -30.42
CA GLN A 151 2.83 2.67 -31.62
C GLN A 151 2.05 3.75 -32.38
N HIS A 152 1.87 3.53 -33.68
CA HIS A 152 1.20 4.52 -34.56
C HIS A 152 -0.30 4.24 -34.70
N LEU A 153 -0.97 3.96 -33.59
CA LEU A 153 -2.40 3.61 -33.58
C LEU A 153 -3.15 4.39 -32.51
N ALA A 154 -4.26 5.00 -32.90
CA ALA A 154 -5.22 5.62 -32.00
C ALA A 154 -6.67 5.29 -32.41
N ALA A 155 -7.57 5.26 -31.44
CA ALA A 155 -9.01 5.17 -31.65
C ALA A 155 -9.65 6.49 -31.24
N ASP A 156 -10.48 7.05 -32.11
CA ASP A 156 -11.26 8.26 -31.86
C ASP A 156 -12.74 7.93 -32.00
N ILE A 157 -13.46 7.89 -30.88
CA ILE A 157 -14.87 7.47 -30.82
C ILE A 157 -15.73 8.45 -30.05
N PRO A 158 -17.05 8.53 -30.30
CA PRO A 158 -17.94 9.37 -29.51
C PRO A 158 -17.85 9.03 -28.02
N ALA A 159 -17.82 10.03 -27.15
CA ALA A 159 -17.65 9.87 -25.71
C ALA A 159 -18.76 8.99 -25.08
N GLN A 160 -19.97 8.99 -25.59
CA GLN A 160 -21.05 8.13 -25.12
C GLN A 160 -20.77 6.63 -25.39
N VAL A 161 -20.20 6.35 -26.57
CA VAL A 161 -19.78 4.98 -26.94
C VAL A 161 -18.64 4.50 -26.04
N ASP A 162 -17.63 5.34 -25.82
CA ASP A 162 -16.53 5.06 -24.93
C ASP A 162 -17.00 4.79 -23.49
N GLU A 163 -17.90 5.62 -22.97
CA GLU A 163 -18.49 5.44 -21.65
C GLU A 163 -19.27 4.12 -21.55
N SER A 164 -20.04 3.76 -22.58
CA SER A 164 -20.78 2.50 -22.65
C SER A 164 -19.84 1.30 -22.64
N ILE A 165 -18.78 1.32 -23.45
CA ILE A 165 -17.76 0.28 -23.48
C ILE A 165 -17.05 0.17 -22.13
N SER A 166 -16.71 1.32 -21.53
CA SER A 166 -16.07 1.39 -20.21
C SER A 166 -16.92 0.75 -19.12
N ILE A 167 -18.23 1.00 -19.11
CA ILE A 167 -19.17 0.40 -18.15
C ILE A 167 -19.22 -1.12 -18.31
N VAL A 168 -19.34 -1.62 -19.54
CA VAL A 168 -19.39 -3.06 -19.81
C VAL A 168 -18.06 -3.72 -19.46
N ALA A 169 -16.94 -3.10 -19.83
CA ALA A 169 -15.61 -3.59 -19.50
C ALA A 169 -15.39 -3.68 -17.97
N ARG A 170 -15.84 -2.67 -17.21
CA ARG A 170 -15.76 -2.66 -15.74
C ARG A 170 -16.63 -3.72 -15.07
N ASN A 171 -17.75 -4.08 -15.68
CA ASN A 171 -18.62 -5.10 -15.14
C ASN A 171 -18.07 -6.53 -15.30
N GLY A 172 -17.11 -6.75 -16.20
CA GLY A 172 -16.42 -8.03 -16.38
C GLY A 172 -17.31 -9.19 -16.82
N THR A 173 -18.54 -8.92 -17.27
CA THR A 173 -19.52 -9.94 -17.67
C THR A 173 -19.46 -10.28 -19.15
N THR A 174 -18.94 -9.36 -19.98
CA THR A 174 -18.87 -9.52 -21.42
C THR A 174 -17.39 -9.66 -21.86
N PRO A 175 -17.05 -10.65 -22.67
CA PRO A 175 -15.70 -10.77 -23.19
C PRO A 175 -15.30 -9.56 -24.05
N ILE A 176 -14.16 -8.96 -23.76
CA ILE A 176 -13.58 -7.86 -24.55
C ILE A 176 -12.83 -8.46 -25.72
N VAL A 177 -13.55 -8.71 -26.81
CA VAL A 177 -12.99 -9.26 -28.06
C VAL A 177 -13.27 -8.32 -29.23
N LEU A 178 -12.43 -8.43 -30.26
CA LEU A 178 -12.48 -7.53 -31.42
C LEU A 178 -13.87 -7.39 -32.06
N PRO A 179 -14.61 -8.49 -32.34
CA PRO A 179 -15.94 -8.38 -32.92
C PRO A 179 -16.96 -7.63 -32.03
N THR A 180 -16.85 -7.80 -30.72
CA THR A 180 -17.74 -7.14 -29.76
C THR A 180 -17.54 -5.64 -29.77
N ILE A 181 -16.29 -5.18 -29.69
CA ILE A 181 -15.97 -3.75 -29.71
C ILE A 181 -16.28 -3.16 -31.09
N ALA A 182 -15.96 -3.84 -32.19
CA ALA A 182 -16.31 -3.40 -33.53
C ALA A 182 -17.82 -3.24 -33.73
N GLY A 183 -18.60 -4.16 -33.16
CA GLY A 183 -20.08 -4.06 -33.19
C GLY A 183 -20.61 -2.89 -32.37
N TRP A 184 -19.97 -2.49 -31.28
CA TRP A 184 -20.36 -1.32 -30.49
C TRP A 184 -19.99 0.01 -31.15
N ILE A 185 -18.86 0.04 -31.89
CA ILE A 185 -18.39 1.24 -32.59
C ILE A 185 -19.17 1.44 -33.91
N GLY A 186 -19.49 0.37 -34.64
CA GLY A 186 -20.06 0.41 -35.99
C GLY A 186 -21.29 1.29 -36.17
N PRO A 187 -22.30 1.27 -35.25
CA PRO A 187 -23.45 2.14 -35.37
C PRO A 187 -23.14 3.63 -35.22
N SER A 188 -21.99 4.00 -34.68
CA SER A 188 -21.65 5.36 -34.28
C SER A 188 -20.70 6.06 -35.24
N VAL A 189 -19.97 5.31 -36.09
CA VAL A 189 -18.86 5.83 -36.90
C VAL A 189 -19.08 5.67 -38.40
N GLY A 190 -20.23 5.11 -38.80
CA GLY A 190 -20.53 4.82 -40.23
C GLY A 190 -19.79 3.58 -40.76
N ASP A 191 -20.19 3.13 -41.96
CA ASP A 191 -19.87 1.77 -42.47
C ASP A 191 -18.46 1.62 -43.11
N GLU A 192 -17.47 2.31 -42.65
CA GLU A 192 -16.08 2.18 -43.12
C GLU A 192 -15.36 1.04 -42.40
N GLY A 193 -15.55 -0.18 -42.90
CA GLY A 193 -15.14 -1.43 -42.23
C GLY A 193 -13.67 -1.59 -41.83
N ALA A 194 -12.72 -0.85 -42.39
CA ALA A 194 -11.30 -0.95 -42.06
C ALA A 194 -10.91 -0.03 -40.88
N ALA A 195 -11.42 1.21 -40.88
CA ALA A 195 -11.17 2.17 -39.78
C ALA A 195 -11.79 1.69 -38.46
N ASN A 196 -12.98 1.10 -38.52
CA ASN A 196 -13.65 0.53 -37.36
C ASN A 196 -12.89 -0.66 -36.76
N LYS A 197 -12.26 -1.50 -37.58
CA LYS A 197 -11.43 -2.61 -37.12
C LYS A 197 -10.14 -2.13 -36.42
N ALA A 198 -9.50 -1.09 -36.95
CA ALA A 198 -8.30 -0.51 -36.36
C ALA A 198 -8.62 0.17 -35.02
N ALA A 199 -9.68 0.96 -34.95
CA ALA A 199 -10.15 1.57 -33.71
C ALA A 199 -10.56 0.51 -32.68
N ALA A 200 -11.28 -0.53 -33.10
CA ALA A 200 -11.64 -1.64 -32.23
C ALA A 200 -10.41 -2.40 -31.70
N ALA A 201 -9.36 -2.53 -32.49
CA ALA A 201 -8.11 -3.18 -32.06
C ALA A 201 -7.40 -2.37 -30.96
N VAL A 202 -7.33 -1.04 -31.10
CA VAL A 202 -6.77 -0.14 -30.08
C VAL A 202 -7.59 -0.20 -28.79
N LEU A 203 -8.90 -0.10 -28.89
CA LEU A 203 -9.80 -0.13 -27.74
C LEU A 203 -9.81 -1.51 -27.07
N MET A 204 -9.73 -2.60 -27.85
CA MET A 204 -9.60 -3.94 -27.30
C MET A 204 -8.31 -4.07 -26.46
N GLN A 205 -7.18 -3.57 -26.96
CA GLN A 205 -5.94 -3.57 -26.20
C GLN A 205 -6.04 -2.69 -24.96
N TYR A 206 -6.63 -1.50 -25.08
CA TYR A 206 -6.83 -0.61 -23.95
C TYR A 206 -7.74 -1.23 -22.89
N TYR A 207 -8.93 -1.69 -23.26
CA TYR A 207 -9.88 -2.26 -22.30
C TYR A 207 -9.45 -3.63 -21.75
N ARG A 208 -8.74 -4.44 -22.52
CA ARG A 208 -8.07 -5.65 -22.00
C ARG A 208 -6.95 -5.32 -21.00
N SER A 209 -6.24 -4.25 -21.24
CA SER A 209 -5.20 -3.76 -20.36
C SER A 209 -5.80 -3.03 -19.14
N ALA A 210 -6.96 -2.41 -19.30
CA ALA A 210 -7.69 -1.71 -18.27
C ALA A 210 -8.53 -2.67 -17.40
N VAL A 211 -9.01 -3.77 -17.98
CA VAL A 211 -9.71 -4.87 -17.29
C VAL A 211 -8.86 -6.12 -17.42
N ASP A 212 -7.75 -6.12 -16.69
CA ASP A 212 -6.98 -7.33 -16.58
C ASP A 212 -7.64 -8.24 -15.53
N THR A 213 -8.36 -9.27 -16.02
CA THR A 213 -8.68 -10.43 -15.21
C THR A 213 -7.39 -11.22 -15.03
N SER A 214 -6.51 -10.75 -14.17
CA SER A 214 -5.31 -11.48 -13.85
C SER A 214 -5.70 -12.77 -13.18
N LYS A 215 -5.51 -13.85 -13.92
CA LYS A 215 -5.67 -15.19 -13.40
C LYS A 215 -4.58 -15.38 -12.36
N LEU A 216 -4.98 -15.52 -11.10
CA LEU A 216 -4.03 -15.88 -10.07
C LEU A 216 -3.48 -17.27 -10.40
N THR A 217 -2.21 -17.35 -10.75
CA THR A 217 -1.54 -18.61 -11.01
C THR A 217 -0.66 -18.95 -9.82
N VAL A 218 -0.88 -20.12 -9.24
CA VAL A 218 -0.03 -20.68 -8.18
C VAL A 218 0.78 -21.81 -8.78
N PHE A 219 2.08 -21.79 -8.56
CA PHE A 219 2.97 -22.84 -9.08
C PHE A 219 4.07 -23.17 -8.03
N PRO A 220 4.49 -24.43 -7.95
CA PRO A 220 5.64 -24.81 -7.13
C PRO A 220 6.92 -24.26 -7.76
N VAL A 221 7.78 -23.62 -6.97
CA VAL A 221 9.11 -23.15 -7.41
C VAL A 221 10.19 -24.07 -6.89
N GLU A 222 10.03 -24.47 -5.64
CA GLU A 222 10.91 -25.40 -4.93
C GLU A 222 10.07 -26.26 -4.00
N GLN A 223 10.65 -27.35 -3.50
CA GLN A 223 9.99 -28.13 -2.46
C GLN A 223 9.69 -27.23 -1.25
N GLY A 224 8.41 -27.11 -0.90
CA GLY A 224 7.96 -26.34 0.26
C GLY A 224 7.61 -24.86 0.00
N VAL A 225 7.84 -24.32 -1.22
CA VAL A 225 7.42 -22.97 -1.59
C VAL A 225 6.53 -23.01 -2.82
N ARG A 226 5.38 -22.36 -2.74
CA ARG A 226 4.47 -22.11 -3.86
C ARG A 226 4.52 -20.64 -4.21
N ALA A 227 5.05 -20.30 -5.37
CA ALA A 227 4.97 -18.95 -5.88
C ALA A 227 3.57 -18.67 -6.40
N TYR A 228 3.11 -17.44 -6.25
CA TYR A 228 1.88 -17.00 -6.90
C TYR A 228 2.09 -15.68 -7.64
N ASN A 229 1.42 -15.59 -8.79
CA ASN A 229 1.52 -14.46 -9.68
C ASN A 229 0.11 -14.03 -10.12
N TYR A 230 -0.08 -12.73 -10.25
CA TYR A 230 -1.32 -12.14 -10.77
C TYR A 230 -1.29 -11.94 -12.29
N ALA A 231 -0.27 -12.48 -13.00
CA ALA A 231 -0.13 -12.34 -14.43
C ALA A 231 -1.16 -13.16 -15.22
N VAL A 232 -1.62 -12.60 -16.32
CA VAL A 232 -2.49 -13.30 -17.30
C VAL A 232 -1.72 -14.30 -18.15
N ARG A 233 -0.41 -14.12 -18.27
CA ARG A 233 0.49 -14.96 -19.05
C ARG A 233 0.91 -16.23 -18.32
N ASP A 234 1.36 -17.20 -19.08
CA ASP A 234 1.97 -18.40 -18.55
C ASP A 234 3.18 -18.10 -17.67
N PHE A 235 3.48 -19.03 -16.78
CA PHE A 235 4.63 -18.94 -15.89
C PHE A 235 5.94 -18.68 -16.65
N ASN A 236 6.65 -17.64 -16.24
CA ASN A 236 8.02 -17.40 -16.67
C ASN A 236 8.99 -17.99 -15.63
N PRO A 237 9.86 -18.96 -15.99
CA PRO A 237 10.81 -19.56 -15.06
C PRO A 237 11.73 -18.56 -14.36
N ASP A 238 11.95 -17.37 -14.95
CA ASP A 238 12.77 -16.30 -14.37
C ASP A 238 12.02 -15.49 -13.30
N ASP A 239 10.69 -15.55 -13.26
CA ASP A 239 9.84 -14.88 -12.30
C ASP A 239 9.81 -15.64 -10.95
N LYS A 240 10.91 -15.67 -10.23
CA LYS A 240 11.02 -16.38 -8.94
C LYS A 240 10.70 -15.48 -7.74
N PRO A 241 10.06 -16.02 -6.70
CA PRO A 241 9.94 -15.31 -5.43
C PRO A 241 11.32 -15.21 -4.76
N LYS A 242 11.48 -14.23 -3.89
CA LYS A 242 12.71 -14.08 -3.08
C LYS A 242 12.74 -15.00 -1.85
N LEU A 243 11.75 -15.85 -1.70
CA LEU A 243 11.63 -16.80 -0.61
C LEU A 243 12.09 -18.17 -1.09
N GLN A 244 12.87 -18.87 -0.25
CA GLN A 244 13.41 -20.20 -0.51
C GLN A 244 13.08 -21.12 0.68
N ALA A 245 12.90 -22.40 0.43
CA ALA A 245 12.89 -23.42 1.45
C ALA A 245 14.32 -23.91 1.71
N PHE A 246 14.67 -24.15 2.96
CA PHE A 246 15.92 -24.78 3.38
C PHE A 246 15.71 -26.16 4.00
N MET A 247 14.47 -26.57 4.20
CA MET A 247 14.05 -27.90 4.62
C MET A 247 12.63 -28.20 4.10
N SER A 248 12.19 -29.45 4.19
CA SER A 248 10.82 -29.84 3.89
C SER A 248 9.83 -29.21 4.88
N PRO A 249 8.62 -28.83 4.43
CA PRO A 249 7.60 -28.28 5.32
C PRO A 249 7.00 -29.39 6.21
N LEU A 250 6.68 -29.05 7.45
CA LEU A 250 5.92 -29.93 8.37
C LEU A 250 4.42 -29.92 8.12
N VAL A 251 3.89 -28.80 7.67
CA VAL A 251 2.43 -28.61 7.56
C VAL A 251 1.97 -28.40 6.12
N HIS A 252 2.50 -27.44 5.42
CA HIS A 252 2.21 -27.18 4.01
C HIS A 252 3.27 -26.27 3.41
N SER A 253 3.32 -26.23 2.07
CA SER A 253 4.19 -25.28 1.38
C SER A 253 3.78 -23.84 1.68
N ALA A 254 4.75 -22.98 1.92
CA ALA A 254 4.51 -21.55 2.09
C ALA A 254 4.17 -20.91 0.76
N PHE A 255 3.30 -19.90 0.77
CA PHE A 255 2.98 -19.08 -0.40
C PHE A 255 3.87 -17.86 -0.43
N ALA A 256 4.39 -17.51 -1.61
CA ALA A 256 5.23 -16.33 -1.81
C ALA A 256 4.83 -15.57 -3.08
N PRO A 257 4.63 -14.23 -3.01
CA PRO A 257 4.33 -13.43 -4.19
C PRO A 257 5.55 -13.28 -5.08
N VAL A 258 5.35 -13.34 -6.39
CA VAL A 258 6.37 -12.99 -7.36
C VAL A 258 6.53 -11.47 -7.41
N PRO A 259 7.74 -10.93 -7.28
CA PRO A 259 7.99 -9.49 -7.25
C PRO A 259 8.09 -8.88 -8.67
N ASN A 260 7.15 -9.21 -9.54
CA ASN A 260 7.00 -8.62 -10.86
C ASN A 260 6.01 -7.44 -10.84
N ARG A 261 5.72 -6.88 -12.00
CA ARG A 261 4.86 -5.73 -12.14
C ARG A 261 3.41 -6.00 -11.73
N GLU A 262 2.88 -7.15 -12.08
CA GLU A 262 1.52 -7.57 -11.74
C GLU A 262 1.39 -7.77 -10.21
N GLY A 263 2.41 -8.36 -9.59
CA GLY A 263 2.51 -8.43 -8.12
C GLY A 263 2.58 -7.05 -7.47
N GLU A 264 3.27 -6.07 -8.09
CA GLU A 264 3.29 -4.68 -7.63
C GLU A 264 1.92 -4.01 -7.75
N LEU A 265 1.20 -4.23 -8.84
CA LEU A 265 -0.17 -3.71 -9.03
C LEU A 265 -1.11 -4.30 -7.98
N ALA A 266 -1.03 -5.60 -7.71
CA ALA A 266 -1.81 -6.25 -6.66
C ALA A 266 -1.46 -5.70 -5.27
N CYS A 267 -0.19 -5.45 -5.00
CA CYS A 267 0.30 -4.83 -3.77
C CYS A 267 -0.28 -3.42 -3.59
N VAL A 268 -0.17 -2.56 -4.59
CA VAL A 268 -0.71 -1.19 -4.53
C VAL A 268 -2.23 -1.21 -4.40
N ARG A 269 -2.91 -2.05 -5.15
CA ARG A 269 -4.36 -2.23 -5.04
C ARG A 269 -4.77 -2.58 -3.62
N GLY A 270 -4.25 -3.69 -3.08
CA GLY A 270 -4.73 -4.25 -1.81
C GLY A 270 -4.25 -3.48 -0.58
N ARG A 271 -3.10 -2.78 -0.67
CA ARG A 271 -2.49 -2.11 0.48
C ARG A 271 -2.61 -0.59 0.47
N ILE A 272 -2.99 0.00 -0.67
CA ILE A 272 -3.11 1.45 -0.81
C ILE A 272 -4.50 1.81 -1.36
N ASN A 273 -4.82 1.43 -2.61
CA ASN A 273 -5.98 1.97 -3.31
C ASN A 273 -7.31 1.50 -2.71
N ASN A 274 -7.44 0.22 -2.35
CA ASN A 274 -8.66 -0.33 -1.73
C ASN A 274 -8.91 0.23 -0.32
N LEU A 275 -7.90 0.84 0.30
CA LEU A 275 -8.00 1.44 1.63
C LEU A 275 -8.25 2.96 1.58
N LYS A 276 -8.17 3.56 0.39
CA LYS A 276 -8.58 4.95 0.19
C LYS A 276 -10.08 5.06 0.38
N GLY A 277 -10.47 6.05 1.15
CA GLY A 277 -11.86 6.33 1.45
C GLY A 277 -12.01 7.78 1.90
N PRO A 278 -13.24 8.26 2.11
CA PRO A 278 -13.48 9.63 2.56
C PRO A 278 -12.83 9.88 3.92
N GLU A 279 -12.42 11.13 4.14
CA GLU A 279 -11.99 11.57 5.47
C GLU A 279 -13.15 11.46 6.46
N PRO A 280 -12.91 10.99 7.69
CA PRO A 280 -13.91 10.98 8.73
C PRO A 280 -14.45 12.38 8.99
N LYS A 281 -15.77 12.49 9.21
CA LYS A 281 -16.40 13.78 9.48
C LYS A 281 -15.85 14.39 10.77
N PRO A 282 -15.59 15.71 10.80
CA PRO A 282 -15.22 16.42 12.04
C PRO A 282 -16.24 16.18 13.15
N SER A 283 -15.73 15.97 14.37
CA SER A 283 -16.56 15.78 15.56
C SER A 283 -15.93 16.55 16.72
N PRO A 284 -16.63 17.50 17.32
CA PRO A 284 -16.13 18.24 18.49
C PRO A 284 -15.72 17.33 19.64
N PHE A 285 -16.44 16.24 19.85
CA PHE A 285 -16.12 15.27 20.91
C PHE A 285 -14.78 14.56 20.63
N VAL A 286 -14.56 14.12 19.37
CA VAL A 286 -13.29 13.50 18.98
C VAL A 286 -12.13 14.50 19.10
N ASP A 287 -12.35 15.76 18.71
CA ASP A 287 -11.34 16.82 18.80
C ASP A 287 -10.97 17.11 20.26
N GLN A 288 -11.97 17.17 21.13
CA GLN A 288 -11.76 17.30 22.58
C GLN A 288 -10.96 16.12 23.12
N CYS A 289 -11.33 14.88 22.75
CA CYS A 289 -10.59 13.69 23.18
C CYS A 289 -9.13 13.69 22.68
N MET A 290 -8.85 14.21 21.48
CA MET A 290 -7.47 14.37 20.98
C MET A 290 -6.66 15.33 21.87
N LEU A 291 -7.26 16.44 22.29
CA LEU A 291 -6.62 17.41 23.20
C LEU A 291 -6.35 16.78 24.56
N GLU A 292 -7.37 16.15 25.16
CA GLU A 292 -7.28 15.48 26.46
C GLU A 292 -6.18 14.40 26.44
N PHE A 293 -6.18 13.54 25.42
CA PHE A 293 -5.18 12.47 25.26
C PHE A 293 -3.77 13.06 25.11
N THR A 294 -3.61 14.11 24.29
CA THR A 294 -2.33 14.80 24.14
C THR A 294 -1.82 15.34 25.47
N ASP A 295 -2.70 15.95 26.27
CA ASP A 295 -2.35 16.49 27.59
C ASP A 295 -1.92 15.39 28.57
N LEU A 296 -2.62 14.26 28.55
CA LEU A 296 -2.31 13.10 29.40
C LEU A 296 -1.03 12.39 28.99
N VAL A 297 -0.72 12.34 27.71
CA VAL A 297 0.51 11.73 27.16
C VAL A 297 1.73 12.60 27.43
N VAL A 298 1.65 13.90 27.12
CA VAL A 298 2.81 14.81 27.23
C VAL A 298 3.02 15.32 28.67
N ARG A 299 1.94 15.52 29.45
CA ARG A 299 1.98 15.95 30.86
C ARG A 299 2.84 17.18 31.14
N GLY A 300 2.87 18.12 30.18
CA GLY A 300 3.73 19.31 30.30
C GLY A 300 5.22 19.10 30.08
N SER A 301 5.65 17.89 29.74
CA SER A 301 7.05 17.59 29.43
C SER A 301 7.50 18.30 28.16
N ILE A 302 8.71 18.86 28.17
CA ILE A 302 9.38 19.41 27.01
C ILE A 302 10.53 18.47 26.66
N LEU A 303 10.48 17.90 25.46
CA LEU A 303 11.47 16.95 24.97
C LEU A 303 12.42 17.62 23.97
N PHE A 304 13.62 17.08 23.88
CA PHE A 304 14.63 17.43 22.90
C PHE A 304 14.93 16.23 22.04
N PRO A 305 15.22 16.40 20.72
CA PRO A 305 15.66 15.31 19.88
C PRO A 305 16.97 14.72 20.39
N VAL A 306 17.16 13.41 20.27
CA VAL A 306 18.45 12.76 20.58
C VAL A 306 19.49 13.13 19.53
N ASP A 307 20.76 12.99 19.87
CA ASP A 307 21.86 13.28 18.95
C ASP A 307 21.89 12.30 17.77
N VAL A 308 22.42 12.75 16.65
CA VAL A 308 22.50 11.97 15.40
C VAL A 308 23.36 10.72 15.61
N GLU A 309 24.45 10.83 16.36
CA GLU A 309 25.35 9.73 16.72
C GLU A 309 24.62 8.63 17.48
N GLU A 310 23.79 8.99 18.45
CA GLU A 310 22.96 8.07 19.21
C GLU A 310 21.97 7.32 18.30
N VAL A 311 21.33 8.03 17.35
CA VAL A 311 20.44 7.38 16.35
C VAL A 311 21.18 6.32 15.56
N VAL A 312 22.40 6.60 15.11
CA VAL A 312 23.22 5.66 14.33
C VAL A 312 23.69 4.47 15.19
N GLU A 313 24.08 4.71 16.42
CA GLU A 313 24.54 3.66 17.34
C GLU A 313 23.43 2.67 17.71
N ARG A 314 22.22 3.15 17.94
CA ARG A 314 21.05 2.32 18.25
C ARG A 314 20.60 1.45 17.08
N GLN A 315 21.08 1.69 15.84
CA GLN A 315 20.78 0.81 14.71
C GLN A 315 21.50 -0.53 14.82
N THR A 316 20.77 -1.61 14.61
CA THR A 316 21.33 -2.97 14.71
C THR A 316 21.80 -3.52 13.36
N ARG A 317 21.30 -2.98 12.24
CA ARG A 317 21.62 -3.47 10.89
C ARG A 317 22.70 -2.62 10.23
N SER A 318 23.80 -3.24 9.81
CA SER A 318 24.95 -2.56 9.18
C SER A 318 24.55 -1.73 7.96
N ALA A 319 23.65 -2.22 7.11
CA ALA A 319 23.16 -1.49 5.95
C ALA A 319 22.40 -0.20 6.34
N GLN A 320 21.61 -0.24 7.44
CA GLN A 320 20.93 0.94 7.96
C GLN A 320 21.91 1.94 8.59
N LYS A 321 22.89 1.46 9.35
CA LYS A 321 23.97 2.32 9.87
C LYS A 321 24.70 3.06 8.76
N LEU A 322 25.06 2.35 7.68
CA LEU A 322 25.73 2.95 6.54
C LEU A 322 24.86 3.98 5.83
N SER A 323 23.57 3.67 5.64
CA SER A 323 22.59 4.58 5.03
C SER A 323 22.46 5.88 5.83
N LEU A 324 22.32 5.78 7.17
CA LEU A 324 22.21 6.95 8.04
C LEU A 324 23.52 7.76 8.09
N ARG A 325 24.68 7.12 8.14
CA ARG A 325 25.98 7.82 8.06
C ARG A 325 26.14 8.58 6.75
N LYS A 326 25.67 8.05 5.63
CA LYS A 326 25.65 8.78 4.36
C LYS A 326 24.68 9.97 4.42
N ALA A 327 23.55 9.85 5.11
CA ALA A 327 22.60 10.94 5.28
C ALA A 327 23.17 12.12 6.08
N MET A 328 24.06 11.87 7.05
CA MET A 328 24.73 12.93 7.84
C MET A 328 25.56 13.88 6.96
N VAL A 329 26.09 13.38 5.85
CA VAL A 329 26.93 14.13 4.92
C VAL A 329 26.14 14.70 3.73
N ALA A 330 24.99 14.09 3.42
CA ALA A 330 24.15 14.51 2.32
C ALA A 330 23.25 15.67 2.75
N GLY A 331 23.22 16.74 1.95
CA GLY A 331 22.29 17.84 2.18
C GLY A 331 20.81 17.41 2.09
N PRO A 332 19.87 18.30 2.45
CA PRO A 332 18.44 17.98 2.48
C PRO A 332 17.93 17.54 1.11
N PHE A 333 17.22 16.42 1.09
CA PHE A 333 16.64 15.86 -0.12
C PHE A 333 15.27 16.49 -0.38
N LEU A 334 15.11 17.16 -1.52
CA LEU A 334 13.92 17.94 -1.82
C LEU A 334 12.76 17.14 -2.42
N LYS A 335 13.04 15.94 -2.97
CA LYS A 335 12.01 15.14 -3.66
C LYS A 335 11.16 14.34 -2.68
N ARG A 336 9.83 14.43 -2.81
CA ARG A 336 8.85 13.65 -2.06
C ARG A 336 8.58 12.30 -2.75
N ILE A 337 9.56 11.40 -2.73
CA ILE A 337 9.47 10.08 -3.36
C ILE A 337 9.77 9.01 -2.32
N LEU A 338 8.85 8.04 -2.21
CA LEU A 338 9.06 6.81 -1.48
C LEU A 338 9.60 5.73 -2.42
N LYS A 339 10.71 5.11 -2.06
CA LYS A 339 11.16 3.89 -2.71
C LYS A 339 10.45 2.71 -2.07
N CYS A 340 9.63 2.03 -2.86
CA CYS A 340 8.79 0.94 -2.38
C CYS A 340 9.22 -0.40 -2.97
N PHE A 341 8.86 -1.49 -2.31
CA PHE A 341 9.05 -2.85 -2.82
C PHE A 341 8.10 -3.83 -2.13
N ILE A 342 7.84 -4.94 -2.79
CA ILE A 342 7.09 -6.06 -2.22
C ILE A 342 7.93 -6.71 -1.12
N LYS A 343 7.34 -6.89 0.07
CA LYS A 343 8.00 -7.57 1.17
C LYS A 343 8.18 -9.05 0.84
N ALA A 344 9.41 -9.52 0.89
CA ALA A 344 9.73 -10.93 0.76
C ALA A 344 9.39 -11.64 2.08
N GLU A 345 8.23 -12.28 2.15
CA GLU A 345 7.79 -13.05 3.31
C GLU A 345 6.92 -14.24 2.90
N ALA A 346 6.87 -15.24 3.78
CA ALA A 346 6.01 -16.40 3.62
C ALA A 346 4.59 -16.07 4.11
N TYR A 347 3.61 -16.50 3.35
CA TYR A 347 2.20 -16.47 3.72
C TYR A 347 1.67 -17.89 3.88
N GLY A 348 0.70 -18.09 4.78
CA GLY A 348 0.00 -19.36 4.92
C GLY A 348 -1.01 -19.62 3.80
N ASP A 349 -1.39 -18.58 3.06
CA ASP A 349 -2.30 -18.63 1.93
C ASP A 349 -1.99 -17.48 0.96
N VAL A 350 -2.64 -17.45 -0.20
CA VAL A 350 -2.54 -16.37 -1.18
C VAL A 350 -3.15 -15.08 -0.62
N LYS A 351 -2.32 -14.03 -0.50
CA LYS A 351 -2.75 -12.71 0.01
C LYS A 351 -2.12 -11.59 -0.81
N ASP A 352 -2.77 -10.41 -0.82
CA ASP A 352 -2.17 -9.22 -1.42
C ASP A 352 -0.79 -8.95 -0.82
N PRO A 353 0.26 -8.84 -1.66
CA PRO A 353 1.62 -8.64 -1.18
C PRO A 353 1.74 -7.39 -0.29
N ARG A 354 2.54 -7.45 0.76
CA ARG A 354 2.78 -6.28 1.62
C ARG A 354 3.75 -5.31 0.97
N ASN A 355 3.40 -4.03 1.03
CA ASN A 355 4.25 -2.93 0.58
C ASN A 355 5.22 -2.49 1.69
N ILE A 356 6.48 -2.35 1.36
CA ILE A 356 7.46 -1.66 2.20
C ILE A 356 7.80 -0.33 1.53
N SER A 357 7.51 0.76 2.21
CA SER A 357 7.80 2.12 1.74
C SER A 357 9.02 2.67 2.47
N THR A 358 10.04 3.11 1.73
CA THR A 358 11.26 3.66 2.30
C THR A 358 11.35 5.14 2.00
N TYR A 359 11.39 5.96 3.04
CA TYR A 359 11.67 7.40 2.95
C TYR A 359 13.14 7.66 2.64
N ASN A 360 13.48 8.87 2.22
CA ASN A 360 14.88 9.25 2.05
C ASN A 360 15.63 9.21 3.40
N ASP A 361 16.92 8.97 3.33
CA ASP A 361 17.72 8.73 4.53
C ASP A 361 17.85 9.95 5.45
N ALA A 362 17.82 11.18 4.89
CA ALA A 362 17.85 12.40 5.68
C ALA A 362 16.58 12.60 6.51
N ASP A 363 15.39 12.44 5.89
CA ASP A 363 14.12 12.52 6.61
C ASP A 363 14.01 11.41 7.68
N LYS A 364 14.48 10.18 7.36
CA LYS A 364 14.53 9.08 8.34
C LYS A 364 15.42 9.41 9.52
N LEU A 365 16.61 9.95 9.27
CA LEU A 365 17.56 10.30 10.31
C LEU A 365 17.00 11.38 11.24
N THR A 366 16.52 12.48 10.65
CA THR A 366 15.95 13.58 11.44
C THR A 366 14.69 13.13 12.20
N MET A 367 13.78 12.40 11.56
CA MET A 367 12.59 11.89 12.26
C MET A 367 12.96 10.91 13.38
N ALA A 368 14.02 10.10 13.22
CA ALA A 368 14.46 9.16 14.24
C ALA A 368 14.93 9.86 15.52
N GLN A 369 15.57 11.02 15.44
CA GLN A 369 15.99 11.81 16.62
C GLN A 369 14.78 12.15 17.50
N PHE A 370 13.69 12.60 16.90
CA PHE A 370 12.46 12.93 17.61
C PHE A 370 11.68 11.69 18.07
N ALA A 371 11.57 10.68 17.19
CA ALA A 371 10.85 9.46 17.51
C ALA A 371 11.48 8.67 18.66
N LEU A 372 12.81 8.62 18.74
CA LEU A 372 13.51 7.98 19.85
C LEU A 372 13.27 8.72 21.16
N ALA A 373 13.42 10.06 21.17
CA ALA A 373 13.17 10.85 22.38
C ALA A 373 11.71 10.69 22.88
N LEU A 374 10.73 10.71 21.95
CA LEU A 374 9.34 10.49 22.33
C LEU A 374 9.10 9.06 22.82
N SER A 375 9.71 8.05 22.17
CA SER A 375 9.61 6.65 22.60
C SER A 375 10.15 6.44 24.02
N GLU A 376 11.27 7.05 24.37
CA GLU A 376 11.81 7.00 25.74
C GLU A 376 10.84 7.61 26.76
N HIS A 377 10.24 8.76 26.44
CA HIS A 377 9.20 9.37 27.27
C HIS A 377 7.98 8.45 27.45
N LEU A 378 7.54 7.78 26.38
CA LEU A 378 6.35 6.92 26.38
C LEU A 378 6.53 5.62 27.18
N LYS A 379 7.75 5.15 27.39
CA LYS A 379 8.04 3.90 28.14
C LYS A 379 7.54 3.95 29.60
N GLN A 380 7.35 5.14 30.17
CA GLN A 380 6.78 5.30 31.51
C GLN A 380 5.34 4.79 31.63
N PHE A 381 4.63 4.65 30.50
CA PHE A 381 3.25 4.18 30.46
C PHE A 381 3.20 2.66 30.28
N SER A 382 2.36 1.98 31.08
CA SER A 382 2.14 0.53 30.95
C SER A 382 1.58 0.16 29.56
N TRP A 383 0.68 0.99 29.05
CA TRP A 383 0.04 0.74 27.75
C TRP A 383 0.97 0.87 26.53
N TYR A 384 2.17 1.45 26.67
CA TYR A 384 3.11 1.59 25.56
C TYR A 384 4.04 0.38 25.47
N GLY A 385 3.78 -0.52 24.52
CA GLY A 385 4.51 -1.78 24.33
C GLY A 385 5.91 -1.67 23.72
N PRO A 386 6.21 -0.71 22.81
CA PRO A 386 7.52 -0.65 22.18
C PRO A 386 8.66 -0.43 23.19
N GLY A 387 9.70 -1.26 23.08
CA GLY A 387 10.88 -1.19 23.95
C GLY A 387 10.78 -1.94 25.28
N LYS A 388 9.61 -2.52 25.61
CA LYS A 388 9.46 -3.42 26.75
C LYS A 388 10.08 -4.78 26.43
N THR A 389 10.59 -5.47 27.45
CA THR A 389 11.09 -6.84 27.34
C THR A 389 9.92 -7.83 27.16
N PRO A 390 10.18 -9.02 26.61
CA PRO A 390 9.18 -10.08 26.53
C PRO A 390 8.53 -10.43 27.87
N LEU A 391 9.30 -10.46 28.94
CA LEU A 391 8.81 -10.72 30.29
C LEU A 391 7.90 -9.60 30.80
N GLU A 392 8.28 -8.32 30.60
CA GLU A 392 7.43 -7.17 30.95
C GLU A 392 6.12 -7.19 30.19
N ILE A 393 6.12 -7.54 28.89
CA ILE A 393 4.90 -7.68 28.09
C ILE A 393 4.00 -8.77 28.68
N SER A 394 4.57 -9.94 29.01
CA SER A 394 3.80 -11.03 29.65
C SER A 394 3.20 -10.61 30.99
N GLY A 395 3.99 -9.86 31.79
CA GLY A 395 3.49 -9.31 33.08
C GLY A 395 2.30 -8.37 32.89
N ILE A 396 2.37 -7.46 31.91
CA ILE A 396 1.27 -6.51 31.64
C ILE A 396 0.05 -7.25 31.09
N VAL A 397 0.22 -8.25 30.22
CA VAL A 397 -0.90 -9.07 29.74
C VAL A 397 -1.60 -9.80 30.88
N ALA A 398 -0.83 -10.40 31.80
CA ALA A 398 -1.39 -11.07 32.97
C ALA A 398 -2.11 -10.08 33.90
N ASP A 399 -1.51 -8.93 34.15
CA ASP A 399 -2.13 -7.86 34.96
C ASP A 399 -3.47 -7.38 34.38
N ILE A 400 -3.55 -7.19 33.05
CA ILE A 400 -4.79 -6.82 32.35
C ILE A 400 -5.85 -7.93 32.51
N CYS A 401 -5.46 -9.21 32.39
CA CYS A 401 -6.39 -10.34 32.53
C CYS A 401 -6.86 -10.51 33.99
N GLU A 402 -5.94 -10.40 34.96
CA GLU A 402 -6.26 -10.57 36.40
C GLU A 402 -7.22 -9.47 36.90
N HIS A 403 -7.13 -8.25 36.35
CA HIS A 403 -7.97 -7.12 36.73
C HIS A 403 -9.19 -6.92 35.82
N ALA A 404 -9.40 -7.75 34.81
CA ALA A 404 -10.61 -7.72 34.00
C ALA A 404 -11.84 -8.14 34.83
N GLU A 405 -12.96 -7.42 34.70
CA GLU A 405 -14.19 -7.76 35.39
C GLU A 405 -15.01 -8.82 34.65
N ALA A 406 -15.05 -8.75 33.32
CA ALA A 406 -15.87 -9.62 32.50
C ALA A 406 -15.13 -10.28 31.33
N PHE A 407 -14.25 -9.55 30.62
CA PHE A 407 -13.57 -10.07 29.44
C PHE A 407 -12.33 -9.24 29.07
N VAL A 408 -11.51 -9.78 28.19
CA VAL A 408 -10.50 -9.01 27.48
C VAL A 408 -10.77 -9.00 25.99
N ASN A 409 -10.43 -7.90 25.33
CA ASN A 409 -10.43 -7.79 23.86
C ASN A 409 -9.02 -7.90 23.33
N THR A 410 -8.83 -8.83 22.38
CA THR A 410 -7.66 -8.81 21.49
C THR A 410 -8.02 -8.02 20.25
N SER A 411 -7.22 -7.07 19.85
CA SER A 411 -7.52 -6.21 18.70
C SER A 411 -6.33 -6.08 17.74
N ASP A 412 -6.66 -6.03 16.44
CA ASP A 412 -5.75 -5.70 15.35
C ASP A 412 -6.40 -4.62 14.47
N MET A 413 -5.64 -3.61 14.10
CA MET A 413 -6.10 -2.60 13.16
C MET A 413 -5.76 -3.04 11.73
N HIS A 414 -6.75 -3.58 11.01
CA HIS A 414 -6.58 -4.13 9.68
C HIS A 414 -5.85 -3.19 8.73
N ARG A 415 -4.65 -3.60 8.26
CA ARG A 415 -3.83 -2.83 7.31
C ARG A 415 -3.66 -1.36 7.74
N MET A 416 -3.38 -1.13 9.02
CA MET A 416 -3.36 0.21 9.64
C MET A 416 -2.56 1.25 8.85
N ASP A 417 -1.41 0.89 8.28
CA ASP A 417 -0.60 1.79 7.44
C ASP A 417 -1.42 2.43 6.31
N GLY A 418 -2.28 1.66 5.64
CA GLY A 418 -3.09 2.12 4.51
C GLY A 418 -4.38 2.83 4.91
N THR A 419 -4.91 2.57 6.12
CA THR A 419 -6.20 3.14 6.58
C THR A 419 -6.05 4.48 7.29
N VAL A 420 -4.82 4.90 7.63
CA VAL A 420 -4.57 6.20 8.30
C VAL A 420 -5.07 7.36 7.43
N LYS A 421 -5.93 8.20 8.01
CA LYS A 421 -6.48 9.43 7.40
C LYS A 421 -5.80 10.69 7.96
N TYR A 422 -5.91 11.82 7.26
CA TYR A 422 -5.33 13.09 7.72
C TYR A 422 -5.82 13.48 9.11
N ARG A 423 -7.10 13.20 9.41
CA ARG A 423 -7.66 13.48 10.71
C ARG A 423 -6.99 12.66 11.83
N LEU A 424 -6.74 11.39 11.60
CA LEU A 424 -6.04 10.55 12.58
C LEU A 424 -4.58 11.01 12.80
N ARG A 425 -3.93 11.52 11.75
CA ARG A 425 -2.59 12.11 11.88
C ARG A 425 -2.52 13.36 12.76
N LEU A 426 -3.66 13.99 13.05
CA LEU A 426 -3.70 15.10 14.01
C LEU A 426 -3.28 14.66 15.41
N VAL A 427 -3.55 13.43 15.81
CA VAL A 427 -3.12 12.87 17.11
C VAL A 427 -1.59 12.93 17.23
N ASP A 428 -0.89 12.36 16.24
CA ASP A 428 0.58 12.42 16.22
C ASP A 428 1.07 13.86 16.22
N ARG A 429 0.47 14.67 15.34
CA ARG A 429 0.88 16.06 15.15
C ARG A 429 0.77 16.85 16.46
N MET A 430 -0.33 16.71 17.18
CA MET A 430 -0.56 17.40 18.44
C MET A 430 0.46 16.95 19.49
N ILE A 431 0.70 15.64 19.62
CA ILE A 431 1.65 15.08 20.58
C ILE A 431 3.07 15.54 20.25
N PHE A 432 3.54 15.37 19.01
CA PHE A 432 4.88 15.78 18.60
C PHE A 432 5.09 17.29 18.74
N MET A 433 4.13 18.10 18.28
CA MET A 433 4.23 19.57 18.35
C MET A 433 4.22 20.10 19.78
N ARG A 434 3.56 19.39 20.70
CA ARG A 434 3.52 19.76 22.11
C ARG A 434 4.77 19.28 22.84
N ALA A 435 5.18 18.04 22.64
CA ALA A 435 6.37 17.46 23.25
C ALA A 435 7.65 18.21 22.84
N PHE A 436 7.76 18.59 21.58
CA PHE A 436 8.94 19.28 21.05
C PHE A 436 8.67 20.78 20.80
N ALA A 437 8.22 21.46 21.84
CA ALA A 437 7.76 22.86 21.77
C ALA A 437 8.81 23.83 21.19
N TYR A 438 10.10 23.61 21.44
CA TYR A 438 11.20 24.42 20.91
C TYR A 438 11.58 24.07 19.46
N HIS A 439 11.11 22.93 18.94
CA HIS A 439 11.45 22.45 17.59
C HIS A 439 10.23 22.41 16.65
N ARG A 440 9.18 23.17 16.94
CA ARG A 440 7.91 23.14 16.20
C ARG A 440 8.03 23.35 14.71
N ALA A 441 8.91 24.26 14.26
CA ALA A 441 9.10 24.51 12.84
C ALA A 441 9.65 23.28 12.11
N CYS A 442 10.71 22.67 12.64
CA CYS A 442 11.30 21.45 12.11
C CYS A 442 10.30 20.29 12.14
N MET A 443 9.61 20.12 13.27
CA MET A 443 8.63 19.05 13.43
C MET A 443 7.44 19.19 12.47
N ASN A 444 6.94 20.41 12.28
CA ASN A 444 5.88 20.70 11.31
C ASN A 444 6.29 20.32 9.88
N GLU A 445 7.51 20.64 9.48
CA GLU A 445 8.06 20.27 8.18
C GLU A 445 8.16 18.75 8.05
N LEU A 446 8.76 18.05 9.02
CA LEU A 446 8.91 16.60 9.01
C LEU A 446 7.56 15.86 8.93
N LEU A 447 6.58 16.28 9.72
CA LEU A 447 5.24 15.68 9.71
C LEU A 447 4.53 15.91 8.36
N ASN A 448 4.72 17.07 7.73
CA ASN A 448 4.21 17.33 6.39
C ASN A 448 4.95 16.50 5.32
N ARG A 449 6.25 16.21 5.50
CA ARG A 449 7.02 15.37 4.57
C ARG A 449 6.67 13.88 4.68
N ASN A 450 6.00 13.46 5.74
CA ASN A 450 5.53 12.10 5.94
C ASN A 450 4.21 11.77 5.22
N CYS A 451 3.58 12.72 4.56
CA CYS A 451 2.37 12.55 3.76
C CYS A 451 2.59 13.03 2.32
N ASP A 452 1.62 12.76 1.45
CA ASP A 452 1.56 13.30 0.08
C ASP A 452 2.83 13.01 -0.74
N ASN A 453 3.42 11.83 -0.52
CA ASN A 453 4.58 11.37 -1.25
C ASN A 453 4.14 10.48 -2.42
N ARG A 454 4.93 10.48 -3.48
CA ARG A 454 4.76 9.53 -4.57
C ARG A 454 5.55 8.26 -4.28
N GLY A 455 4.87 7.13 -4.17
CA GLY A 455 5.49 5.80 -4.07
C GLY A 455 5.87 5.27 -5.46
N ILE A 456 7.06 4.69 -5.57
CA ILE A 456 7.56 4.07 -6.81
C ILE A 456 8.15 2.71 -6.46
N LEU A 457 7.64 1.66 -7.13
CA LEU A 457 8.13 0.28 -7.02
C LEU A 457 9.14 -0.03 -8.14
N PRO A 458 9.96 -1.09 -8.01
CA PRO A 458 11.07 -1.39 -8.92
C PRO A 458 10.67 -1.57 -10.39
N ASN A 459 9.50 -2.16 -10.67
CA ASN A 459 9.01 -2.37 -12.03
C ASN A 459 8.23 -1.18 -12.60
N GLY A 460 8.32 0.00 -11.97
CA GLY A 460 7.75 1.25 -12.43
C GLY A 460 6.30 1.51 -12.01
N THR A 461 5.69 0.63 -11.23
CA THR A 461 4.38 0.90 -10.62
C THR A 461 4.50 2.06 -9.65
N SER A 462 3.58 3.01 -9.71
CA SER A 462 3.58 4.16 -8.81
C SER A 462 2.20 4.42 -8.22
N PHE A 463 2.17 5.09 -7.07
CA PHE A 463 0.95 5.46 -6.36
C PHE A 463 1.16 6.75 -5.59
N GLU A 464 0.07 7.45 -5.28
CA GLU A 464 0.07 8.60 -4.38
C GLU A 464 -0.24 8.11 -2.96
N GLN A 465 0.63 8.47 -2.01
CA GLN A 465 0.51 8.07 -0.61
C GLN A 465 -0.68 8.74 0.08
N GLU A 466 -0.94 10.01 -0.24
CA GLU A 466 -1.93 10.84 0.48
C GLU A 466 -1.68 10.82 2.00
N SER A 467 -2.72 10.52 2.78
CA SER A 467 -2.64 10.44 4.24
C SER A 467 -2.11 9.11 4.78
N SER A 468 -1.99 8.06 3.94
CA SER A 468 -1.54 6.74 4.41
C SER A 468 -0.14 6.79 5.03
N HIS A 469 0.15 5.88 5.96
CA HIS A 469 1.44 5.83 6.63
C HIS A 469 2.42 4.95 5.85
N GLY A 470 3.64 5.44 5.61
CA GLY A 470 4.68 4.62 4.99
C GLY A 470 5.38 3.75 6.05
N SER A 471 5.37 2.45 5.86
CA SER A 471 5.90 1.47 6.82
C SER A 471 7.38 1.68 7.23
N GLY A 472 8.18 2.34 6.38
CA GLY A 472 9.60 2.63 6.64
C GLY A 472 9.87 4.02 7.23
N CYS A 473 8.87 4.71 7.75
CA CYS A 473 9.05 5.92 8.56
C CYS A 473 9.71 5.55 9.90
N SER A 474 10.66 6.34 10.35
CA SER A 474 11.33 6.10 11.64
C SER A 474 10.38 6.22 12.85
N ALA A 475 9.25 6.92 12.69
CA ALA A 475 8.23 7.07 13.72
C ALA A 475 7.11 6.02 13.63
N THR A 476 7.17 5.01 12.73
CA THR A 476 6.06 4.08 12.49
C THR A 476 5.58 3.40 13.78
N SER A 477 6.48 2.78 14.53
CA SER A 477 6.12 2.08 15.77
C SER A 477 5.47 3.02 16.80
N VAL A 478 6.07 4.19 17.01
CA VAL A 478 5.55 5.21 17.96
C VAL A 478 4.18 5.70 17.51
N SER A 479 4.05 6.13 16.25
CA SER A 479 2.82 6.70 15.73
C SER A 479 1.66 5.70 15.69
N GLN A 480 1.92 4.47 15.26
CA GLN A 480 0.87 3.44 15.20
C GLN A 480 0.40 3.05 16.61
N THR A 481 1.34 2.89 17.55
CA THR A 481 0.98 2.61 18.95
C THR A 481 0.16 3.74 19.58
N LEU A 482 0.55 5.00 19.35
CA LEU A 482 -0.21 6.16 19.83
C LEU A 482 -1.62 6.23 19.24
N ARG A 483 -1.79 5.96 17.96
CA ARG A 483 -3.09 5.97 17.29
C ARG A 483 -3.99 4.84 17.76
N ASN A 484 -3.42 3.65 17.97
CA ASN A 484 -4.15 2.50 18.50
C ASN A 484 -4.62 2.76 19.94
N ALA A 485 -3.72 3.24 20.80
CA ALA A 485 -4.06 3.65 22.17
C ALA A 485 -5.10 4.78 22.20
N PHE A 486 -5.01 5.75 21.27
CA PHE A 486 -6.01 6.81 21.16
C PHE A 486 -7.38 6.27 20.72
N CYS A 487 -7.43 5.29 19.82
CA CYS A 487 -8.69 4.65 19.41
C CYS A 487 -9.38 4.01 20.62
N SER A 488 -8.66 3.26 21.44
CA SER A 488 -9.21 2.67 22.66
C SER A 488 -9.57 3.73 23.72
N TYR A 489 -8.75 4.77 23.86
CA TYR A 489 -9.08 5.92 24.71
C TYR A 489 -10.42 6.56 24.32
N LEU A 490 -10.60 6.86 23.04
CA LEU A 490 -11.84 7.42 22.50
C LEU A 490 -13.03 6.49 22.73
N ALA A 491 -12.83 5.18 22.61
CA ALA A 491 -13.85 4.17 22.88
C ALA A 491 -14.27 4.17 24.35
N TYR A 492 -13.32 4.18 25.29
CA TYR A 492 -13.64 4.31 26.73
C TYR A 492 -14.36 5.63 27.03
N ARG A 493 -13.92 6.75 26.47
CA ARG A 493 -14.60 8.05 26.65
C ARG A 493 -16.05 8.04 26.15
N HIS A 494 -16.37 7.18 25.17
CA HIS A 494 -17.72 6.99 24.65
C HIS A 494 -18.52 5.93 25.40
N THR A 495 -17.89 5.14 26.25
CA THR A 495 -18.52 4.05 27.00
C THR A 495 -19.16 4.55 28.29
N ARG A 496 -20.35 4.02 28.61
CA ARG A 496 -20.98 4.21 29.92
C ARG A 496 -20.52 3.13 30.89
N LYS A 497 -20.13 3.53 32.07
CA LYS A 497 -19.83 2.62 33.17
C LYS A 497 -21.15 2.00 33.71
N PRO A 498 -21.08 0.91 34.51
CA PRO A 498 -22.27 0.28 35.13
C PRO A 498 -23.13 1.25 35.92
N ASN A 499 -22.53 2.31 36.53
CA ASN A 499 -23.25 3.35 37.24
C ASN A 499 -23.93 4.40 36.33
N GLY A 500 -23.89 4.21 35.00
CA GLY A 500 -24.51 5.10 34.01
C GLY A 500 -23.71 6.34 33.64
N THR A 501 -22.59 6.63 34.30
CA THR A 501 -21.71 7.77 33.97
C THR A 501 -20.72 7.41 32.86
N PHE A 502 -20.22 8.40 32.11
CA PHE A 502 -19.12 8.17 31.15
C PHE A 502 -17.77 8.15 31.88
N TYR A 503 -16.81 7.48 31.30
CA TYR A 503 -15.41 7.55 31.76
C TYR A 503 -14.92 9.01 31.67
N SER A 504 -14.36 9.54 32.75
CA SER A 504 -13.61 10.80 32.72
C SER A 504 -12.30 10.63 31.93
N PRO A 505 -11.63 11.72 31.50
CA PRO A 505 -10.37 11.65 30.80
C PRO A 505 -9.30 10.81 31.54
N GLY A 506 -9.18 11.03 32.87
CA GLY A 506 -8.20 10.29 33.67
C GLY A 506 -8.56 8.82 33.86
N GLU A 507 -9.84 8.47 33.98
CA GLU A 507 -10.28 7.07 34.06
C GLU A 507 -10.04 6.35 32.74
N ALA A 508 -10.48 6.90 31.60
CA ALA A 508 -10.27 6.32 30.29
C ALA A 508 -8.76 6.09 29.98
N PHE A 509 -7.90 7.00 30.43
CA PHE A 509 -6.47 6.86 30.25
C PHE A 509 -5.85 5.76 31.13
N ARG A 510 -6.35 5.57 32.35
CA ARG A 510 -5.93 4.47 33.24
C ARG A 510 -6.46 3.11 32.82
N SER A 511 -7.58 3.06 32.11
CA SER A 511 -8.18 1.81 31.58
C SER A 511 -7.50 1.32 30.29
N LEU A 512 -6.52 2.07 29.75
CA LEU A 512 -5.78 1.62 28.58
C LEU A 512 -5.04 0.33 28.89
N GLY A 513 -5.15 -0.65 27.97
CA GLY A 513 -4.47 -1.94 28.07
C GLY A 513 -3.00 -1.89 27.64
N ILE A 514 -2.62 -2.69 26.64
CA ILE A 514 -1.27 -2.66 26.03
C ILE A 514 -1.37 -2.61 24.51
N TYR A 515 -0.56 -1.76 23.86
CA TYR A 515 -0.55 -1.56 22.42
C TYR A 515 0.86 -1.61 21.87
N LEU A 516 1.04 -2.29 20.73
CA LEU A 516 2.30 -2.32 20.00
C LEU A 516 2.02 -2.30 18.49
N GLY A 517 2.09 -1.12 17.89
CA GLY A 517 1.68 -0.90 16.50
C GLY A 517 0.19 -1.03 16.35
N ASP A 518 -0.22 -1.93 15.47
CA ASP A 518 -1.61 -2.29 15.16
C ASP A 518 -2.22 -3.28 16.18
N ASP A 519 -1.40 -4.07 16.89
CA ASP A 519 -1.85 -5.00 17.91
C ASP A 519 -2.26 -4.30 19.23
N GLY A 520 -3.34 -4.76 19.86
CA GLY A 520 -3.83 -4.28 21.14
C GLY A 520 -4.48 -5.37 22.01
N LEU A 521 -4.41 -5.18 23.34
CA LEU A 521 -5.13 -5.98 24.31
C LEU A 521 -5.65 -5.04 25.41
N GLN A 522 -6.93 -5.11 25.72
CA GLN A 522 -7.58 -4.26 26.74
C GLN A 522 -8.71 -5.01 27.46
N ALA A 523 -8.94 -4.66 28.73
CA ALA A 523 -10.00 -5.24 29.55
C ALA A 523 -11.32 -4.44 29.43
N ASP A 524 -12.44 -5.13 29.45
CA ASP A 524 -13.80 -4.62 29.64
C ASP A 524 -14.19 -3.45 28.71
N LEU A 525 -13.57 -3.36 27.53
CA LEU A 525 -13.95 -2.37 26.52
C LEU A 525 -15.00 -2.98 25.59
N PRO A 526 -16.27 -2.47 25.60
CA PRO A 526 -17.31 -2.98 24.72
C PRO A 526 -16.88 -2.88 23.24
N ILE A 527 -17.03 -3.98 22.51
CA ILE A 527 -16.57 -4.08 21.12
C ILE A 527 -17.29 -3.06 20.21
N GLU A 528 -18.55 -2.74 20.51
CA GLU A 528 -19.34 -1.75 19.79
C GLU A 528 -18.78 -0.34 19.97
N SER A 529 -18.34 0.01 21.18
CA SER A 529 -17.68 1.29 21.45
C SER A 529 -16.32 1.36 20.75
N HIS A 530 -15.59 0.25 20.73
CA HIS A 530 -14.30 0.18 20.04
C HIS A 530 -14.47 0.30 18.52
N ARG A 531 -15.46 -0.40 17.92
CA ARG A 531 -15.81 -0.27 16.50
C ARG A 531 -16.27 1.13 16.16
N TRP A 532 -17.12 1.72 17.01
CA TRP A 532 -17.55 3.11 16.84
C TRP A 532 -16.35 4.08 16.80
N ALA A 533 -15.39 3.93 17.71
CA ALA A 533 -14.19 4.77 17.75
C ALA A 533 -13.32 4.56 16.49
N ALA A 534 -13.11 3.31 16.08
CA ALA A 534 -12.36 2.97 14.87
C ALA A 534 -13.00 3.62 13.62
N ASP A 535 -14.31 3.50 13.44
CA ASP A 535 -15.06 4.11 12.34
C ASP A 535 -14.92 5.64 12.32
N ARG A 536 -14.97 6.29 13.50
CA ARG A 536 -14.79 7.75 13.64
C ARG A 536 -13.39 8.22 13.28
N LEU A 537 -12.41 7.31 13.32
CA LEU A 537 -11.02 7.57 12.97
C LEU A 537 -10.65 7.08 11.56
N GLY A 538 -11.56 6.39 10.87
CA GLY A 538 -11.32 5.80 9.56
C GLY A 538 -10.47 4.52 9.61
N LEU A 539 -10.39 3.87 10.75
CA LEU A 539 -9.71 2.60 10.97
C LEU A 539 -10.66 1.42 10.75
N ILE A 540 -10.12 0.26 10.47
CA ILE A 540 -10.85 -1.00 10.36
C ILE A 540 -10.39 -1.89 11.52
N LEU A 541 -11.29 -2.14 12.46
CA LEU A 541 -11.00 -2.94 13.64
C LEU A 541 -11.34 -4.41 13.41
N GLU A 542 -10.36 -5.28 13.64
CA GLU A 542 -10.53 -6.72 13.82
C GLU A 542 -10.34 -7.01 15.32
N ALA A 543 -11.36 -7.47 16.00
CA ALA A 543 -11.30 -7.72 17.44
C ALA A 543 -11.99 -9.02 17.81
N GLY A 544 -11.37 -9.73 18.76
CA GLY A 544 -11.92 -10.90 19.42
C GLY A 544 -12.16 -10.64 20.91
N VAL A 545 -13.21 -11.21 21.46
CA VAL A 545 -13.51 -11.18 22.88
C VAL A 545 -13.16 -12.52 23.49
N VAL A 546 -12.50 -12.50 24.64
CA VAL A 546 -12.24 -13.69 25.47
C VAL A 546 -12.85 -13.41 26.84
N GLU A 547 -13.88 -14.19 27.20
CA GLU A 547 -14.57 -14.06 28.47
C GLU A 547 -13.63 -14.41 29.63
N TYR A 548 -13.89 -13.81 30.81
CA TYR A 548 -13.07 -14.05 31.99
C TYR A 548 -13.00 -15.54 32.36
N GLY A 549 -11.78 -16.04 32.54
CA GLY A 549 -11.51 -17.43 32.82
C GLY A 549 -11.43 -18.37 31.63
N GLU A 550 -11.84 -17.93 30.43
CA GLU A 550 -11.76 -18.76 29.22
C GLU A 550 -10.36 -18.74 28.59
N PRO A 551 -9.93 -19.84 27.93
CA PRO A 551 -8.68 -19.89 27.19
C PRO A 551 -8.78 -19.10 25.89
N GLY A 552 -7.65 -18.63 25.35
CA GLY A 552 -7.58 -17.99 24.05
C GLY A 552 -7.09 -16.55 24.07
N VAL A 553 -6.61 -16.05 25.20
CA VAL A 553 -5.97 -14.73 25.28
C VAL A 553 -4.73 -14.72 24.40
N THR A 554 -4.69 -13.76 23.46
CA THR A 554 -3.57 -13.59 22.51
C THR A 554 -3.06 -12.17 22.47
N PHE A 555 -1.75 -12.03 22.34
CA PHE A 555 -1.09 -10.75 22.05
C PHE A 555 0.23 -10.98 21.31
N LEU A 556 0.53 -10.19 20.28
CA LEU A 556 1.76 -10.29 19.46
C LEU A 556 2.00 -11.70 18.90
N ALA A 557 0.96 -12.34 18.39
CA ALA A 557 1.01 -13.71 17.86
C ALA A 557 1.54 -14.75 18.88
N ARG A 558 1.18 -14.57 20.15
CA ARG A 558 1.38 -15.54 21.23
C ARG A 558 0.07 -15.87 21.89
N TYR A 559 -0.11 -17.13 22.26
CA TYR A 559 -1.20 -17.63 23.11
C TYR A 559 -0.72 -17.70 24.54
N TYR A 560 -1.47 -17.13 25.46
CA TYR A 560 -1.19 -17.15 26.89
C TYR A 560 -1.89 -18.33 27.55
N SER A 561 -1.27 -18.81 28.64
CA SER A 561 -1.83 -19.89 29.45
C SER A 561 -3.28 -19.61 29.85
N PRO A 562 -4.19 -20.59 29.91
CA PRO A 562 -5.51 -20.44 30.50
C PRO A 562 -5.49 -19.90 31.94
N GLN A 563 -4.35 -20.02 32.64
CA GLN A 563 -4.13 -19.45 33.96
C GLN A 563 -3.63 -18.00 33.98
N VAL A 564 -3.61 -17.34 32.81
CA VAL A 564 -3.25 -15.91 32.72
C VAL A 564 -4.16 -15.02 33.58
N TRP A 565 -5.41 -15.43 33.75
CA TRP A 565 -6.40 -14.77 34.62
C TRP A 565 -6.05 -14.81 36.11
N ASN A 566 -5.12 -15.69 36.48
CA ASN A 566 -4.59 -15.84 37.85
C ASN A 566 -3.12 -15.40 37.90
N GLY A 567 -2.69 -14.51 37.03
CA GLY A 567 -1.34 -13.94 37.04
C GLY A 567 -0.24 -14.84 36.44
N ARG A 568 -0.57 -15.96 35.76
CA ARG A 568 0.45 -16.79 35.12
C ARG A 568 0.98 -16.12 33.83
N LEU A 569 2.30 -16.07 33.69
CA LEU A 569 2.97 -15.34 32.61
C LEU A 569 3.28 -16.21 31.39
N ASP A 570 3.08 -17.52 31.47
CA ASP A 570 3.46 -18.47 30.43
C ASP A 570 2.73 -18.23 29.12
N SER A 571 3.45 -18.32 28.01
CA SER A 571 2.90 -18.20 26.68
C SER A 571 3.61 -19.10 25.68
N MET A 572 2.94 -19.45 24.59
CA MET A 572 3.53 -20.12 23.43
C MET A 572 3.30 -19.32 22.16
N CYS A 573 4.17 -19.46 21.18
CA CYS A 573 3.97 -18.81 19.87
C CYS A 573 2.72 -19.37 19.16
N ASP A 574 2.15 -18.58 18.22
CA ASP A 574 1.14 -19.08 17.28
C ASP A 574 1.76 -20.17 16.40
N VAL A 575 1.54 -21.43 16.82
CA VAL A 575 2.18 -22.61 16.25
C VAL A 575 1.83 -22.81 14.79
N LYS A 576 0.56 -22.64 14.41
CA LYS A 576 0.09 -22.76 13.03
C LYS A 576 0.80 -21.76 12.11
N ARG A 577 0.85 -20.50 12.54
CA ARG A 577 1.55 -19.43 11.82
C ARG A 577 3.05 -19.66 11.76
N GLN A 578 3.69 -20.17 12.82
CA GLN A 578 5.12 -20.41 12.82
C GLN A 578 5.50 -21.64 11.98
N LEU A 579 4.81 -22.77 12.13
CA LEU A 579 5.08 -23.97 11.37
C LEU A 579 4.87 -23.79 9.86
N SER A 580 3.88 -22.97 9.45
CA SER A 580 3.63 -22.68 8.04
C SER A 580 4.79 -21.95 7.32
N LYS A 581 5.71 -21.35 8.06
CA LYS A 581 6.86 -20.60 7.51
C LYS A 581 8.21 -21.01 8.08
N PHE A 582 8.24 -21.97 9.00
CA PHE A 582 9.48 -22.40 9.67
C PHE A 582 10.55 -22.86 8.67
N HIS A 583 10.15 -23.64 7.67
CA HIS A 583 11.01 -24.23 6.64
C HIS A 583 11.57 -23.21 5.61
N THR A 584 11.17 -21.94 5.69
CA THR A 584 11.51 -20.93 4.68
C THR A 584 12.51 -19.90 5.17
N THR A 585 13.25 -19.29 4.24
CA THR A 585 14.14 -18.15 4.48
C THR A 585 14.09 -17.18 3.29
N VAL A 586 14.31 -15.90 3.57
CA VAL A 586 14.54 -14.91 2.52
C VAL A 586 16.02 -14.95 2.15
N ARG A 587 16.33 -15.51 0.98
CA ARG A 587 17.69 -15.59 0.45
C ARG A 587 18.64 -16.37 1.37
N LEU A 588 18.86 -17.62 1.05
CA LEU A 588 19.98 -18.38 1.62
C LEU A 588 21.25 -17.96 0.86
N PRO A 589 22.25 -17.35 1.53
CA PRO A 589 23.53 -17.07 0.87
C PRO A 589 24.20 -18.37 0.39
N ASP A 590 24.87 -18.34 -0.75
CA ASP A 590 25.49 -19.54 -1.35
C ASP A 590 26.52 -20.23 -0.45
N ASN A 591 27.08 -19.49 0.51
CA ASN A 591 28.05 -20.00 1.48
C ASN A 591 27.42 -20.45 2.81
N VAL A 592 26.08 -20.48 2.92
CA VAL A 592 25.34 -20.93 4.11
C VAL A 592 24.57 -22.19 3.76
N ARG A 593 24.87 -23.27 4.47
CA ARG A 593 24.20 -24.55 4.27
C ARG A 593 22.83 -24.55 4.97
N PRO A 594 21.89 -25.37 4.49
CA PRO A 594 20.57 -25.56 5.12
C PRO A 594 20.65 -25.89 6.63
N GLU A 595 21.58 -26.74 7.04
CA GLU A 595 21.80 -27.13 8.43
C GLU A 595 22.22 -25.94 9.31
N GLU A 596 23.09 -25.08 8.81
CA GLU A 596 23.51 -23.85 9.51
C GLU A 596 22.33 -22.91 9.71
N LYS A 597 21.45 -22.83 8.70
CA LYS A 597 20.21 -22.02 8.78
C LYS A 597 19.21 -22.61 9.76
N LEU A 598 19.06 -23.93 9.79
CA LEU A 598 18.22 -24.62 10.78
C LEU A 598 18.71 -24.38 12.20
N VAL A 599 20.02 -24.52 12.45
CA VAL A 599 20.63 -24.26 13.78
C VAL A 599 20.42 -22.80 14.20
N GLU A 600 20.57 -21.83 13.29
CA GLU A 600 20.32 -20.41 13.59
C GLU A 600 18.87 -20.19 14.05
N LYS A 601 17.89 -20.74 13.30
CA LYS A 601 16.48 -20.65 13.67
C LYS A 601 16.19 -21.38 14.97
N ALA A 602 16.72 -22.59 15.13
CA ALA A 602 16.50 -23.43 16.32
C ALA A 602 16.95 -22.73 17.60
N ARG A 603 18.09 -22.05 17.59
CA ARG A 603 18.57 -21.24 18.73
C ARG A 603 17.55 -20.16 19.12
N GLY A 604 16.97 -19.49 18.13
CA GLY A 604 15.95 -18.47 18.38
C GLY A 604 14.70 -19.06 19.02
N TYR A 605 14.17 -20.14 18.46
CA TYR A 605 12.94 -20.75 18.98
C TYR A 605 13.18 -21.45 20.34
N VAL A 606 14.32 -22.07 20.57
CA VAL A 606 14.61 -22.65 21.90
C VAL A 606 14.66 -21.57 22.99
N ALA A 607 15.17 -20.38 22.65
CA ALA A 607 15.22 -19.26 23.59
C ALA A 607 13.82 -18.71 23.95
N THR A 608 12.86 -18.76 23.05
CA THR A 608 11.52 -18.15 23.22
C THR A 608 10.39 -19.16 23.40
N ASP A 609 10.53 -20.37 22.84
CA ASP A 609 9.48 -21.38 22.68
C ASP A 609 10.00 -22.81 22.83
N GLY A 610 11.04 -23.00 23.66
CA GLY A 610 11.70 -24.29 23.84
C GLY A 610 10.80 -25.41 24.40
N ASN A 611 9.71 -25.05 25.07
CA ASN A 611 8.72 -26.01 25.59
C ASN A 611 7.39 -25.99 24.81
N THR A 612 7.29 -25.14 23.75
CA THR A 612 6.13 -25.16 22.86
C THR A 612 6.10 -26.48 22.07
N PRO A 613 4.95 -27.19 22.03
CA PRO A 613 4.80 -28.47 21.34
C PRO A 613 5.28 -28.40 19.88
N VAL A 614 5.76 -29.51 19.35
CA VAL A 614 6.30 -29.66 17.99
C VAL A 614 7.53 -28.80 17.75
N ILE A 615 7.41 -27.46 17.75
CA ILE A 615 8.50 -26.54 17.38
C ILE A 615 9.66 -26.59 18.36
N GLY A 616 9.38 -26.72 19.66
CA GLY A 616 10.42 -26.86 20.70
C GLY A 616 11.21 -28.16 20.54
N ARG A 617 10.52 -29.30 20.33
CA ARG A 617 11.16 -30.61 20.11
C ARG A 617 11.99 -30.63 18.83
N LEU A 618 11.46 -30.12 17.72
CA LEU A 618 12.20 -29.98 16.46
C LEU A 618 13.48 -29.16 16.65
N CYS A 619 13.36 -28.01 17.31
CA CYS A 619 14.51 -27.14 17.49
C CYS A 619 15.56 -27.69 18.45
N LYS A 620 15.14 -28.36 19.53
CA LYS A 620 16.05 -29.07 20.44
C LYS A 620 16.82 -30.17 19.70
N ARG A 621 16.12 -30.99 18.89
CA ARG A 621 16.73 -32.05 18.09
C ARG A 621 17.73 -31.49 17.07
N ALA A 622 17.40 -30.37 16.40
CA ALA A 622 18.33 -29.69 15.50
C ALA A 622 19.60 -29.18 16.21
N LEU A 623 19.47 -28.69 17.45
CA LEU A 623 20.63 -28.27 18.24
C LEU A 623 21.50 -29.44 18.74
N GLU A 624 20.91 -30.58 19.05
CA GLU A 624 21.62 -31.80 19.38
C GLU A 624 22.50 -32.27 18.20
N LEU A 625 21.94 -32.33 17.00
CA LEU A 625 22.69 -32.61 15.77
C LEU A 625 23.76 -31.55 15.47
N GLY A 626 23.49 -30.30 15.80
CA GLY A 626 24.34 -29.14 15.52
C GLY A 626 25.38 -28.84 16.60
N SER A 627 25.52 -29.66 17.67
CA SER A 627 26.42 -29.43 18.78
C SER A 627 27.92 -29.36 18.35
N THR A 628 28.25 -30.01 17.25
CA THR A 628 29.60 -30.02 16.65
C THR A 628 29.76 -29.06 15.48
N ALA A 629 28.67 -28.45 14.99
CA ALA A 629 28.69 -27.56 13.83
C ALA A 629 29.29 -26.20 14.22
N LYS A 630 30.42 -25.84 13.58
CA LYS A 630 30.98 -24.48 13.64
C LYS A 630 30.01 -23.52 12.94
N THR A 631 29.02 -23.04 13.69
CA THR A 631 28.09 -22.05 13.18
C THR A 631 28.81 -20.72 12.97
N ARG A 632 29.07 -20.34 11.75
CA ARG A 632 29.46 -18.97 11.39
C ARG A 632 28.32 -18.06 11.81
N ARG A 633 28.62 -16.96 12.52
CA ARG A 633 27.68 -15.85 12.67
C ARG A 633 27.42 -15.30 11.27
N VAL A 634 26.32 -15.73 10.69
CA VAL A 634 25.90 -15.25 9.38
C VAL A 634 25.55 -13.78 9.54
N LEU A 635 26.34 -12.89 8.92
CA LEU A 635 26.05 -11.47 8.71
C LEU A 635 26.23 -10.47 9.86
N GLY A 636 27.04 -10.68 10.87
CA GLY A 636 27.46 -9.59 11.80
C GLY A 636 26.33 -8.83 12.53
N VAL A 637 25.09 -9.28 12.42
CA VAL A 637 23.92 -8.70 13.08
C VAL A 637 23.43 -9.68 14.12
N ALA A 638 23.40 -9.24 15.38
CA ALA A 638 22.83 -10.05 16.45
C ALA A 638 21.32 -10.26 16.15
N PRO A 639 20.83 -11.52 16.16
CA PRO A 639 19.41 -11.79 16.03
C PRO A 639 18.60 -11.05 17.11
N TRP A 640 17.33 -10.70 16.83
CA TRP A 640 16.50 -9.93 17.77
C TRP A 640 16.36 -10.62 19.13
N TRP A 641 16.25 -11.96 19.15
CA TRP A 641 16.11 -12.75 20.38
C TRP A 641 17.39 -12.71 21.25
N SER A 642 18.55 -12.51 20.65
CA SER A 642 19.83 -12.40 21.41
C SER A 642 20.04 -11.03 22.05
N LYS A 643 19.13 -10.09 21.85
CA LYS A 643 19.15 -8.77 22.51
C LYS A 643 18.68 -8.83 23.96
N PHE A 644 17.95 -9.89 24.31
CA PHE A 644 17.40 -10.08 25.63
C PHE A 644 18.08 -11.30 26.27
N GLU A 645 18.44 -11.15 27.54
CA GLU A 645 18.88 -12.27 28.34
C GLU A 645 17.75 -13.28 28.53
N GLN A 646 18.09 -14.53 28.83
CA GLN A 646 17.09 -15.59 29.04
C GLN A 646 16.13 -15.26 30.19
N SER A 647 16.60 -14.54 31.20
CA SER A 647 15.81 -14.10 32.35
C SER A 647 14.67 -13.12 32.04
N VAL A 648 14.75 -12.43 30.90
CA VAL A 648 13.74 -11.45 30.47
C VAL A 648 13.02 -11.86 29.17
N GLN A 649 13.18 -13.11 28.74
CA GLN A 649 12.44 -13.70 27.62
C GLN A 649 11.00 -14.02 28.02
N TYR A 650 10.17 -14.37 27.02
CA TYR A 650 8.82 -14.87 27.29
C TYR A 650 8.89 -16.12 28.18
N PRO A 651 8.20 -16.14 29.31
CA PRO A 651 8.01 -17.37 30.07
C PRO A 651 7.34 -18.42 29.19
N ASN A 652 7.95 -19.59 29.10
CA ASN A 652 7.50 -20.67 28.25
C ASN A 652 7.63 -21.98 29.04
N SER A 653 6.81 -22.11 30.09
CA SER A 653 6.69 -23.36 30.89
C SER A 653 5.44 -24.10 30.47
N ASN A 654 5.58 -25.36 30.09
CA ASN A 654 4.46 -26.24 29.77
C ASN A 654 3.99 -27.01 31.02
N ALA A 655 3.97 -26.35 32.17
CA ALA A 655 3.45 -26.92 33.40
C ALA A 655 1.98 -27.32 33.18
N ASP A 656 1.58 -28.47 33.70
CA ASP A 656 0.25 -29.05 33.54
C ASP A 656 -0.11 -29.37 32.07
N GLN A 657 0.86 -29.39 31.14
CA GLN A 657 0.70 -29.72 29.72
C GLN A 657 -0.35 -28.86 28.99
N TRP A 658 -0.57 -27.61 29.46
CA TRP A 658 -1.59 -26.73 28.88
C TRP A 658 -1.29 -26.37 27.41
N MET A 659 0.00 -26.30 27.03
CA MET A 659 0.38 -26.00 25.65
C MET A 659 0.00 -27.14 24.69
N ASP A 660 0.04 -28.40 25.13
CA ASP A 660 -0.34 -29.56 24.31
C ASP A 660 -1.85 -29.53 24.06
N ALA A 661 -2.65 -29.28 25.09
CA ALA A 661 -4.10 -29.17 24.98
C ALA A 661 -4.50 -27.98 24.05
N GLU A 662 -3.87 -26.83 24.23
CA GLU A 662 -4.13 -25.65 23.42
C GLU A 662 -3.66 -25.83 21.97
N PHE A 663 -2.53 -26.50 21.74
CA PHE A 663 -2.08 -26.85 20.39
C PHE A 663 -3.11 -27.70 19.65
N GLN A 664 -3.62 -28.75 20.31
CA GLN A 664 -4.67 -29.62 19.72
C GLN A 664 -5.95 -28.83 19.40
N ARG A 665 -6.33 -27.89 20.26
CA ARG A 665 -7.50 -27.02 20.06
C ARG A 665 -7.31 -26.10 18.85
N LEU A 666 -6.12 -25.52 18.70
CA LEU A 666 -5.81 -24.55 17.65
C LEU A 666 -5.46 -25.17 16.30
N PHE A 667 -4.95 -26.42 16.33
CA PHE A 667 -4.47 -27.10 15.14
C PHE A 667 -4.90 -28.59 15.15
N PRO A 668 -6.22 -28.87 15.15
CA PRO A 668 -6.74 -30.23 15.25
C PRO A 668 -6.35 -31.14 14.08
N GLU A 669 -6.05 -30.55 12.90
CA GLU A 669 -5.61 -31.26 11.71
C GLU A 669 -4.14 -31.69 11.74
N PHE A 670 -3.37 -31.39 12.80
CA PHE A 670 -1.98 -31.79 12.90
C PHE A 670 -1.82 -33.23 13.38
N ASP A 671 -1.12 -34.05 12.61
CA ASP A 671 -0.84 -35.45 12.92
C ASP A 671 0.39 -35.60 13.86
N PHE A 672 0.11 -35.73 15.15
CA PHE A 672 1.15 -35.91 16.15
C PHE A 672 1.83 -37.29 16.09
N GLU A 673 1.17 -38.35 15.59
CA GLU A 673 1.76 -39.66 15.47
C GLU A 673 2.85 -39.69 14.42
N VAL A 674 2.56 -39.13 13.25
CA VAL A 674 3.55 -38.92 12.18
C VAL A 674 4.73 -38.11 12.68
N PHE A 675 4.48 -36.99 13.37
CA PHE A 675 5.53 -36.13 13.90
C PHE A 675 6.39 -36.87 14.94
N ASN A 676 5.78 -37.54 15.90
CA ASN A 676 6.45 -38.22 17.00
C ASN A 676 7.30 -39.39 16.52
N SER A 677 6.75 -40.19 15.58
CA SER A 677 7.49 -41.28 14.94
C SER A 677 8.72 -40.78 14.20
N TRP A 678 8.55 -39.72 13.39
CA TRP A 678 9.65 -39.14 12.62
C TRP A 678 10.73 -38.56 13.50
N ILE A 679 10.38 -37.65 14.45
CA ILE A 679 11.38 -36.92 15.26
C ILE A 679 12.19 -37.84 16.16
N GLY A 680 11.60 -39.02 16.56
CA GLY A 680 12.29 -40.06 17.32
C GLY A 680 13.30 -40.83 16.50
N GLN A 681 13.18 -40.84 15.19
CA GLN A 681 14.09 -41.55 14.25
C GLN A 681 15.15 -40.64 13.65
N VAL A 682 15.04 -39.34 13.80
CA VAL A 682 16.01 -38.36 13.27
C VAL A 682 17.38 -38.59 13.90
N ASN A 683 18.40 -38.96 13.10
CA ASN A 683 19.77 -39.21 13.55
C ASN A 683 20.82 -38.42 12.77
N CYS A 684 20.45 -37.88 11.62
CA CYS A 684 21.34 -37.09 10.77
C CYS A 684 20.67 -35.86 10.19
N TRP A 685 21.41 -35.04 9.46
CA TRP A 685 20.92 -33.81 8.84
C TRP A 685 19.90 -34.08 7.73
N ASP A 686 20.09 -35.13 6.97
CA ASP A 686 19.16 -35.47 5.87
C ASP A 686 17.80 -35.86 6.43
N ASP A 687 17.75 -36.56 7.57
CA ASP A 687 16.52 -36.93 8.23
C ASP A 687 15.73 -35.70 8.68
N ILE A 688 16.38 -34.72 9.33
CA ILE A 688 15.68 -33.55 9.89
C ILE A 688 15.30 -32.53 8.80
N LEU A 689 16.12 -32.39 7.74
CA LEU A 689 15.81 -31.54 6.60
C LEU A 689 14.71 -32.11 5.70
N GLY A 690 14.58 -33.44 5.69
CA GLY A 690 13.56 -34.21 4.98
C GLY A 690 12.28 -34.45 5.77
N ALA A 691 11.84 -33.49 6.59
CA ALA A 691 10.65 -33.62 7.45
C ALA A 691 9.40 -34.08 6.65
N PRO A 692 8.58 -34.98 7.23
CA PRO A 692 7.31 -35.38 6.63
C PRO A 692 6.24 -34.28 6.76
N LEU A 693 5.22 -34.32 5.91
CA LEU A 693 4.01 -33.54 6.12
C LEU A 693 3.18 -34.16 7.25
N CYS A 694 2.84 -33.34 8.24
CA CYS A 694 2.02 -33.74 9.41
C CYS A 694 0.58 -33.18 9.32
N CYS A 695 0.15 -32.76 8.15
CA CYS A 695 -1.24 -32.39 7.87
C CYS A 695 -1.51 -32.47 6.36
N GLU A 696 -2.77 -32.48 5.96
CA GLU A 696 -3.14 -32.42 4.55
C GLU A 696 -2.71 -31.10 3.92
N PRO A 697 -2.11 -31.13 2.71
CA PRO A 697 -1.69 -29.92 2.02
C PRO A 697 -2.88 -29.02 1.66
N GLN A 698 -2.84 -27.77 2.08
CA GLN A 698 -3.85 -26.80 1.66
C GLN A 698 -3.72 -26.50 0.17
N GLN A 699 -4.79 -26.67 -0.59
CA GLN A 699 -4.85 -26.30 -2.00
C GLN A 699 -5.30 -24.86 -2.12
N ALA A 700 -4.46 -24.00 -2.76
CA ALA A 700 -4.89 -22.68 -3.11
C ALA A 700 -5.87 -22.72 -4.27
N THR A 701 -7.06 -22.13 -4.09
CA THR A 701 -8.03 -22.00 -5.16
C THR A 701 -7.65 -20.82 -6.04
N PRO A 702 -7.46 -21.00 -7.35
CA PRO A 702 -7.19 -19.89 -8.25
C PRO A 702 -8.32 -18.87 -8.21
N THR A 703 -8.03 -17.64 -7.80
CA THR A 703 -9.01 -16.57 -7.75
C THR A 703 -8.77 -15.61 -8.90
N THR A 704 -9.81 -15.36 -9.71
CA THR A 704 -9.75 -14.34 -10.76
C THR A 704 -10.04 -12.98 -10.15
N VAL A 705 -9.11 -12.05 -10.25
CA VAL A 705 -9.24 -10.72 -9.71
C VAL A 705 -9.31 -9.72 -10.85
N PRO A 706 -10.45 -9.04 -11.10
CA PRO A 706 -10.52 -7.98 -12.08
C PRO A 706 -9.71 -6.77 -11.61
N VAL A 707 -8.78 -6.30 -12.43
CA VAL A 707 -7.99 -5.10 -12.22
C VAL A 707 -8.38 -4.06 -13.25
N VAL A 708 -8.97 -2.96 -12.84
CA VAL A 708 -9.23 -1.81 -13.70
C VAL A 708 -8.05 -0.86 -13.64
N VAL A 709 -7.44 -0.59 -14.77
CA VAL A 709 -6.17 0.14 -14.88
C VAL A 709 -6.37 1.63 -15.19
N ASP A 710 -7.60 2.11 -15.24
CA ASP A 710 -7.97 3.53 -15.47
C ASP A 710 -7.70 4.45 -14.25
N GLY A 711 -6.76 4.07 -13.42
CA GLY A 711 -6.47 4.76 -12.15
C GLY A 711 -7.41 4.38 -11.01
N ASP A 712 -8.57 3.78 -11.29
CA ASP A 712 -9.49 3.26 -10.30
C ASP A 712 -9.41 1.74 -10.25
N VAL A 713 -8.87 1.21 -9.19
CA VAL A 713 -8.90 -0.22 -8.92
C VAL A 713 -10.24 -0.55 -8.29
N LEU A 714 -11.04 -1.36 -8.98
CA LEU A 714 -12.26 -1.89 -8.38
C LEU A 714 -11.88 -2.88 -7.26
N PRO A 715 -12.58 -2.86 -6.11
CA PRO A 715 -12.38 -3.85 -5.07
C PRO A 715 -12.63 -5.26 -5.65
N ALA A 716 -11.78 -6.21 -5.27
CA ALA A 716 -12.00 -7.60 -5.62
C ALA A 716 -13.42 -8.02 -5.16
N ARG A 717 -14.23 -8.55 -6.08
CA ARG A 717 -15.50 -9.15 -5.68
C ARG A 717 -15.17 -10.36 -4.81
N THR A 718 -15.45 -10.27 -3.52
CA THR A 718 -15.54 -11.49 -2.70
C THR A 718 -16.58 -12.39 -3.32
N SER A 719 -16.20 -13.62 -3.64
CA SER A 719 -17.07 -14.64 -4.22
C SER A 719 -18.08 -15.13 -3.17
N SER A 720 -19.07 -14.31 -2.87
CA SER A 720 -20.22 -14.77 -2.09
C SER A 720 -21.47 -14.11 -2.67
N SER A 721 -22.21 -14.93 -3.38
CA SER A 721 -23.56 -14.81 -3.93
C SER A 721 -23.64 -14.45 -5.41
N PRO A 722 -24.48 -15.19 -6.19
CA PRO A 722 -24.84 -14.78 -7.53
C PRO A 722 -25.72 -13.53 -7.42
N VAL A 723 -25.18 -12.37 -7.77
CA VAL A 723 -25.98 -11.16 -7.90
C VAL A 723 -26.80 -11.31 -9.18
N SER A 724 -28.11 -11.43 -9.01
CA SER A 724 -29.06 -11.22 -10.10
C SER A 724 -28.75 -9.88 -10.77
N SER A 725 -28.62 -9.89 -12.09
CA SER A 725 -28.45 -8.70 -12.90
C SER A 725 -29.55 -7.68 -12.60
N PRO A 726 -29.26 -6.43 -12.25
CA PRO A 726 -30.29 -5.43 -12.08
C PRO A 726 -30.97 -5.16 -13.41
N SER A 727 -32.32 -5.11 -13.38
CA SER A 727 -33.12 -4.78 -14.56
C SER A 727 -32.76 -3.39 -15.08
N ALA A 728 -32.98 -3.17 -16.36
CA ALA A 728 -32.72 -1.87 -17.04
C ALA A 728 -33.43 -0.67 -16.36
N GLU A 729 -34.47 -0.93 -15.56
CA GLU A 729 -35.17 0.09 -14.78
C GLU A 729 -34.46 0.52 -13.51
N GLU A 730 -33.79 -0.41 -12.81
CA GLU A 730 -32.98 -0.08 -11.58
C GLU A 730 -31.75 0.74 -11.94
N THR A 731 -31.16 0.51 -13.11
CA THR A 731 -30.01 1.31 -13.60
C THR A 731 -30.46 2.75 -13.91
N LYS A 732 -31.65 2.93 -14.46
CA LYS A 732 -32.23 4.26 -14.69
C LYS A 732 -32.59 5.01 -13.41
N GLN A 733 -33.01 4.30 -12.35
CA GLN A 733 -33.27 4.91 -11.05
C GLN A 733 -32.02 5.32 -10.29
N LYS A 734 -30.92 4.55 -10.36
CA LYS A 734 -29.63 4.94 -9.79
C LYS A 734 -29.03 6.16 -10.46
N ILE A 735 -29.15 6.26 -11.78
CA ILE A 735 -28.71 7.45 -12.55
C ILE A 735 -29.55 8.68 -12.17
N ARG A 736 -30.87 8.55 -11.98
CA ARG A 736 -31.71 9.67 -11.52
C ARG A 736 -31.42 10.11 -10.08
N LYS A 737 -31.05 9.21 -9.18
CA LYS A 737 -30.67 9.58 -7.80
C LYS A 737 -29.31 10.30 -7.71
N HIS A 738 -28.38 10.07 -8.64
CA HIS A 738 -27.10 10.79 -8.66
C HIS A 738 -27.20 12.23 -9.23
N VAL A 739 -28.24 12.52 -10.01
CA VAL A 739 -28.47 13.87 -10.58
C VAL A 739 -29.22 14.79 -9.61
N ALA A 740 -29.92 14.24 -8.60
CA ALA A 740 -30.78 15.00 -7.70
C ALA A 740 -30.10 15.53 -6.41
N PHE A 741 -28.78 15.31 -6.21
CA PHE A 741 -28.06 15.79 -5.03
C PHE A 741 -26.99 16.85 -5.37
N LYS A 742 -27.42 17.96 -5.97
CA LYS A 742 -26.61 19.18 -6.10
C LYS A 742 -27.45 20.41 -5.85
N ASP A 743 -27.82 20.61 -4.61
CA ASP A 743 -28.11 21.94 -4.08
C ASP A 743 -28.07 21.87 -2.54
N GLY A 744 -26.93 22.19 -1.98
CA GLY A 744 -26.72 22.30 -0.55
C GLY A 744 -25.43 23.08 -0.27
N LYS A 745 -25.60 24.35 0.06
CA LYS A 745 -24.53 25.31 0.37
C LYS A 745 -23.50 24.73 1.35
N SER A 746 -22.25 24.55 0.92
CA SER A 746 -21.12 24.28 1.80
C SER A 746 -20.34 25.58 2.05
N GLN A 747 -20.22 25.97 3.29
CA GLN A 747 -19.34 27.04 3.74
C GLN A 747 -17.88 26.65 3.48
N LYS A 748 -17.15 27.50 2.78
CA LYS A 748 -15.73 27.38 2.46
C LYS A 748 -14.89 27.63 3.72
N ALA A 749 -14.15 26.64 4.18
CA ALA A 749 -12.99 26.87 5.02
C ALA A 749 -11.83 27.37 4.15
N GLN A 750 -11.43 28.62 4.33
CA GLN A 750 -10.29 29.21 3.60
C GLN A 750 -8.97 28.76 4.24
N TRP A 751 -8.17 28.01 3.49
CA TRP A 751 -6.76 27.83 3.77
C TRP A 751 -5.97 28.86 2.95
N ARG A 752 -5.33 29.81 3.61
CA ARG A 752 -4.40 30.77 2.99
C ARG A 752 -3.10 30.05 2.65
N THR A 753 -2.83 29.90 1.38
CA THR A 753 -1.49 29.53 0.86
C THR A 753 -0.61 30.78 0.90
N VAL A 754 0.43 30.75 1.70
CA VAL A 754 1.46 31.80 1.70
C VAL A 754 2.37 31.55 0.49
N VAL A 755 2.20 32.36 -0.55
CA VAL A 755 3.11 32.41 -1.70
C VAL A 755 4.29 33.30 -1.34
N SER A 756 5.49 32.71 -1.19
CA SER A 756 6.73 33.48 -1.02
C SER A 756 7.10 34.16 -2.33
N ARG A 757 7.10 35.49 -2.34
CA ARG A 757 7.65 36.31 -3.42
C ARG A 757 9.17 36.15 -3.49
N LYS A 758 9.68 35.55 -4.56
CA LYS A 758 11.12 35.65 -4.92
C LYS A 758 11.46 37.08 -5.33
N LYS A 759 12.28 37.77 -4.52
CA LYS A 759 12.97 38.98 -4.92
C LYS A 759 14.01 38.63 -5.98
N LYS A 760 13.92 39.26 -7.14
CA LYS A 760 15.01 39.31 -8.15
C LYS A 760 16.11 40.17 -7.62
N HIS A 761 17.31 39.63 -7.40
CA HIS A 761 18.54 40.41 -7.33
C HIS A 761 19.15 40.53 -8.72
N ARG A 762 19.34 41.75 -9.16
CA ARG A 762 20.24 42.13 -10.28
C ARG A 762 21.67 42.10 -9.79
N PRO A 763 22.63 41.63 -10.56
CA PRO A 763 24.03 41.82 -10.24
C PRO A 763 24.46 43.22 -10.70
N SER A 764 25.04 44.01 -9.78
CA SER A 764 25.82 45.17 -10.11
C SER A 764 27.27 44.77 -10.33
N ALA A 765 27.84 45.20 -11.44
CA ALA A 765 29.26 45.11 -11.72
C ALA A 765 30.05 46.15 -10.92
N ARG A 766 31.30 45.81 -10.65
CA ARG A 766 32.49 46.62 -10.32
C ARG A 766 32.98 46.55 -8.86
N ALA A 767 34.10 46.11 -8.79
CA ALA A 767 35.51 46.31 -8.47
C ALA A 767 36.06 45.09 -7.75
#